data_94acc17ea0336e3d89766d156cb5d409
#
_entry.id   94acc17ea0336e3d89766d156cb5d409
#
_cell.length_a   1.000
_cell.length_b   1.000
_cell.length_c   1.000
_cell.angle_alpha   90.00
_cell.angle_beta   90.00
_cell.angle_gamma   90.00
#
_symmetry.space_group_name_H-M   'P 1'
#
loop_
_entity.id
_entity.type
_entity.pdbx_description
1 polymer ?
#
loop_
_entity_poly.entity_id
_entity_poly.type
_entity_poly.pdbx_seq_one_letter_code
_entity_poly.pdbx_strand_id
1 'polypeptide(L)'
;MKVPLSAFSTYSTVNRMTGEQQLIIWHNGEKRVVKSPRTHKYYMHDKKGREYKVLGKSTTQLLREYNVENLGELRPESISPLSKIDGLTRNEVERVCIEHPNFFTEFESREPTSLGFDLEVTSADGSFPSGPQHPIVAVGIVTDDGQRKTILWDGKDDKELIIKFAEFVKNYDPDIIYGYNLIGYDIPQLFARAGHHNINLRPYLNRDNHETYGWESDFSYHKKSKVETWGRLIVDVYNFASRDYALAGLSKRLKDVSRFYGLKPIELDFNLNDILDYDLDTINEYVLSDCDATKYLFNHYFTQHKYIAEVLKVPLETYMNSADSFITKILQGRALFKRNILTFDKNNERHPEIESFQAAHIDLYSPGFHRYNYKVDFASMYPSIALALNLGPDTTRILRYEDYDIGKFGCESADSGLYMILTIPDNVLDKNVIIRVDLKDKSCLYKMCKQFKEMREPYKRMGGHEAKSKSNGLKIMVNTFYGANTNPYMSYGDIAVGLAITGIARWLILGAKNIVQKRYGDDAVVYIHTDGVNTNCDIDVEWINDELRNAMTSLFPLSESEWISVDKDEFKEGFWIAIGNYVLRNLDNSLTKHGSTFKSRSRSQFYVKVLNKLIDARLDNTVNQDFIKDIYNFENYEVDDFLQSRTMNQNIGDYKNENDLVVQLATKAKAEGQKVKIGSSFYYYKTNGGVELEGNVDSIDDIDIKYHWNIISNLLQKFDLTQWINKKPPITALDRKQQSLLEFV
;
A
#
# COMPACT_ATOMS: atom_id res chain seq x y z
N MET A 1 -9.49 17.37 -31.53
CA MET A 1 -9.25 18.32 -30.41
C MET A 1 -8.42 17.57 -29.38
N LYS A 2 -7.38 18.18 -28.87
CA LYS A 2 -6.56 17.58 -27.80
C LYS A 2 -7.17 17.94 -26.45
N VAL A 3 -7.08 17.04 -25.48
CA VAL A 3 -7.62 17.20 -24.13
C VAL A 3 -6.48 17.39 -23.13
N PRO A 4 -6.50 18.46 -22.30
CA PRO A 4 -5.45 18.66 -21.28
C PRO A 4 -5.46 17.54 -20.22
N LEU A 5 -4.30 17.20 -19.68
CA LEU A 5 -4.15 16.23 -18.57
C LEU A 5 -4.81 16.72 -17.28
N SER A 6 -4.99 18.04 -17.13
CA SER A 6 -5.72 18.69 -16.04
C SER A 6 -7.24 18.64 -16.20
N ALA A 7 -7.77 17.91 -17.19
CA ALA A 7 -9.20 17.67 -17.29
C ALA A 7 -9.66 16.74 -16.18
N PHE A 8 -10.75 17.11 -15.51
CA PHE A 8 -11.39 16.33 -14.45
C PHE A 8 -12.71 15.73 -14.90
N SER A 9 -13.18 14.71 -14.17
CA SER A 9 -14.42 13.98 -14.47
C SER A 9 -14.47 13.50 -15.93
N THR A 10 -13.36 12.91 -16.40
CA THR A 10 -13.29 12.37 -17.74
C THR A 10 -13.99 11.04 -17.79
N TYR A 11 -15.14 10.96 -18.45
CA TYR A 11 -15.91 9.74 -18.61
C TYR A 11 -16.47 9.59 -20.02
N SER A 12 -16.83 8.38 -20.39
CA SER A 12 -17.39 8.07 -21.69
C SER A 12 -18.91 8.02 -21.68
N THR A 13 -19.51 8.43 -22.78
CA THR A 13 -20.94 8.30 -23.05
C THR A 13 -21.16 7.99 -24.52
N VAL A 14 -22.36 7.50 -24.86
CA VAL A 14 -22.79 7.30 -26.23
C VAL A 14 -23.86 8.34 -26.54
N ASN A 15 -23.66 9.10 -27.60
CA ASN A 15 -24.71 9.98 -28.12
C ASN A 15 -25.92 9.12 -28.57
N ARG A 16 -27.05 9.23 -27.90
CA ARG A 16 -28.24 8.40 -28.15
C ARG A 16 -28.83 8.57 -29.55
N MET A 17 -28.61 9.71 -30.20
CA MET A 17 -29.13 9.99 -31.52
C MET A 17 -28.25 9.44 -32.63
N THR A 18 -26.91 9.58 -32.47
CA THR A 18 -25.94 9.22 -33.50
C THR A 18 -25.25 7.90 -33.24
N GLY A 19 -25.36 7.35 -32.02
CA GLY A 19 -24.59 6.18 -31.55
C GLY A 19 -23.10 6.46 -31.36
N GLU A 20 -22.64 7.71 -31.50
CA GLU A 20 -21.25 8.09 -31.47
C GLU A 20 -20.70 8.05 -30.03
N GLN A 21 -19.54 7.43 -29.89
CA GLN A 21 -18.83 7.40 -28.62
C GLN A 21 -18.20 8.78 -28.33
N GLN A 22 -18.51 9.32 -27.16
CA GLN A 22 -18.07 10.64 -26.73
C GLN A 22 -17.37 10.57 -25.38
N LEU A 23 -16.43 11.49 -25.14
CA LEU A 23 -15.85 11.75 -23.85
C LEU A 23 -16.42 13.07 -23.32
N ILE A 24 -16.94 13.03 -22.11
CA ILE A 24 -17.32 14.22 -21.36
C ILE A 24 -16.16 14.57 -20.44
N ILE A 25 -15.75 15.81 -20.49
CA ILE A 25 -14.62 16.31 -19.72
C ILE A 25 -14.97 17.63 -19.05
N TRP A 26 -14.41 17.87 -17.90
CA TRP A 26 -14.45 19.15 -17.23
C TRP A 26 -13.04 19.75 -17.21
N HIS A 27 -12.93 20.98 -17.63
CA HIS A 27 -11.66 21.69 -17.67
C HIS A 27 -11.87 23.16 -17.34
N ASN A 28 -11.16 23.68 -16.35
CA ASN A 28 -11.30 25.06 -15.84
C ASN A 28 -12.76 25.43 -15.50
N GLY A 29 -13.50 24.51 -14.86
CA GLY A 29 -14.90 24.71 -14.51
C GLY A 29 -15.92 24.52 -15.65
N GLU A 30 -15.47 24.36 -16.89
CA GLU A 30 -16.35 24.21 -18.06
C GLU A 30 -16.51 22.76 -18.51
N LYS A 31 -17.74 22.37 -18.80
CA LYS A 31 -18.08 21.05 -19.38
C LYS A 31 -17.88 21.09 -20.89
N ARG A 32 -17.15 20.10 -21.40
CA ARG A 32 -16.93 19.91 -22.84
C ARG A 32 -17.26 18.48 -23.25
N VAL A 33 -17.85 18.33 -24.42
CA VAL A 33 -18.12 17.03 -25.04
C VAL A 33 -17.23 16.89 -26.26
N VAL A 34 -16.41 15.82 -26.26
CA VAL A 34 -15.42 15.58 -27.30
C VAL A 34 -15.67 14.20 -27.91
N LYS A 35 -15.65 14.09 -29.24
CA LYS A 35 -15.72 12.78 -29.90
C LYS A 35 -14.53 11.91 -29.50
N SER A 36 -14.77 10.63 -29.17
CA SER A 36 -13.68 9.68 -28.93
C SER A 36 -12.85 9.51 -30.21
N PRO A 37 -11.50 9.52 -30.10
CA PRO A 37 -10.64 9.30 -31.25
C PRO A 37 -10.62 7.84 -31.72
N ARG A 38 -11.23 6.92 -30.95
CA ARG A 38 -11.17 5.48 -31.23
C ARG A 38 -12.13 5.07 -32.34
N THR A 39 -11.62 4.14 -33.16
CA THR A 39 -12.45 3.30 -34.03
C THR A 39 -12.56 1.93 -33.36
N HIS A 40 -13.79 1.49 -33.07
CA HIS A 40 -14.00 0.18 -32.46
C HIS A 40 -13.71 -0.92 -33.46
N LYS A 41 -12.80 -1.83 -33.09
CA LYS A 41 -12.39 -2.96 -33.89
C LYS A 41 -12.79 -4.25 -33.20
N TYR A 42 -13.31 -5.18 -33.99
CA TYR A 42 -13.71 -6.51 -33.54
C TYR A 42 -13.03 -7.55 -34.41
N TYR A 43 -12.70 -8.68 -33.81
CA TYR A 43 -11.96 -9.76 -34.45
C TYR A 43 -12.75 -11.07 -34.30
N MET A 44 -13.00 -11.76 -35.39
CA MET A 44 -13.66 -13.06 -35.42
C MET A 44 -12.75 -14.09 -36.07
N HIS A 45 -12.76 -15.34 -35.58
CA HIS A 45 -12.06 -16.43 -36.24
C HIS A 45 -12.59 -16.63 -37.64
N ASP A 46 -11.71 -16.55 -38.62
CA ASP A 46 -12.04 -16.76 -40.04
C ASP A 46 -10.85 -17.40 -40.73
N LYS A 47 -11.06 -18.57 -41.36
CA LYS A 47 -10.04 -19.29 -42.15
C LYS A 47 -9.48 -18.47 -43.31
N LYS A 48 -10.19 -17.48 -43.80
CA LYS A 48 -9.80 -16.50 -44.80
C LYS A 48 -9.34 -15.18 -44.24
N GLY A 49 -9.20 -15.09 -42.90
CA GLY A 49 -8.75 -13.91 -42.18
C GLY A 49 -7.25 -13.66 -42.29
N ARG A 50 -6.78 -12.58 -41.75
CA ARG A 50 -5.34 -12.29 -41.62
C ARG A 50 -4.79 -12.95 -40.34
N GLU A 51 -3.48 -13.17 -40.33
CA GLU A 51 -2.77 -13.66 -39.16
C GLU A 51 -2.57 -12.53 -38.12
N TYR A 52 -2.97 -12.81 -36.88
CA TYR A 52 -2.76 -11.93 -35.75
C TYR A 52 -2.04 -12.67 -34.62
N LYS A 53 -1.05 -12.03 -34.00
CA LYS A 53 -0.48 -12.50 -32.74
C LYS A 53 -1.48 -12.18 -31.62
N VAL A 54 -1.84 -13.21 -30.85
CA VAL A 54 -2.71 -13.06 -29.67
C VAL A 54 -1.88 -13.35 -28.44
N LEU A 55 -1.90 -12.47 -27.45
CA LEU A 55 -1.14 -12.62 -26.23
C LEU A 55 -1.53 -13.92 -25.50
N GLY A 56 -0.55 -14.71 -25.06
CA GLY A 56 -0.77 -16.00 -24.42
C GLY A 56 -1.07 -17.17 -25.39
N LYS A 57 -1.16 -16.96 -26.71
CA LYS A 57 -1.27 -18.03 -27.70
C LYS A 57 0.09 -18.36 -28.31
N SER A 58 0.37 -19.64 -28.47
CA SER A 58 1.65 -20.15 -29.05
C SER A 58 1.77 -19.90 -30.53
N THR A 59 0.64 -19.80 -31.23
CA THR A 59 0.56 -19.60 -32.69
C THR A 59 -0.25 -18.34 -33.00
N THR A 60 0.03 -17.78 -34.21
CA THR A 60 -0.87 -16.72 -34.76
C THR A 60 -2.26 -17.29 -34.99
N GLN A 61 -3.26 -16.43 -34.93
CA GLN A 61 -4.66 -16.76 -35.14
C GLN A 61 -5.13 -16.11 -36.44
N LEU A 62 -5.88 -16.88 -37.26
CA LEU A 62 -6.55 -16.33 -38.46
C LEU A 62 -7.82 -15.63 -38.04
N LEU A 63 -7.83 -14.30 -38.14
CA LEU A 63 -8.93 -13.46 -37.69
C LEU A 63 -9.35 -12.49 -38.80
N ARG A 64 -10.63 -12.21 -38.89
CA ARG A 64 -11.16 -11.10 -39.68
C ARG A 64 -11.46 -9.93 -38.78
N GLU A 65 -10.91 -8.77 -39.13
CA GLU A 65 -11.17 -7.48 -38.45
C GLU A 65 -12.44 -6.84 -38.99
N TYR A 66 -13.27 -6.36 -38.11
CA TYR A 66 -14.46 -5.55 -38.40
C TYR A 66 -14.31 -4.20 -37.72
N ASN A 67 -14.53 -3.13 -38.47
CA ASN A 67 -14.60 -1.78 -37.93
C ASN A 67 -16.08 -1.43 -37.75
N VAL A 68 -16.45 -1.04 -36.53
CA VAL A 68 -17.78 -0.61 -36.21
C VAL A 68 -17.73 0.84 -35.81
N GLU A 69 -18.33 1.70 -36.56
CA GLU A 69 -18.38 3.14 -36.25
C GLU A 69 -19.31 3.43 -35.07
N ASN A 70 -20.27 2.54 -34.84
CA ASN A 70 -21.27 2.66 -33.77
C ASN A 70 -21.46 1.31 -33.03
N LEU A 71 -21.37 1.33 -31.71
CA LEU A 71 -21.66 0.16 -30.86
C LEU A 71 -23.11 -0.34 -31.00
N GLY A 72 -24.04 0.51 -31.42
CA GLY A 72 -25.46 0.17 -31.63
C GLY A 72 -25.73 -0.75 -32.83
N GLU A 73 -24.78 -0.90 -33.74
CA GLU A 73 -24.90 -1.79 -34.90
C GLU A 73 -24.57 -3.25 -34.58
N LEU A 74 -23.93 -3.51 -33.42
CA LEU A 74 -23.59 -4.85 -33.01
C LEU A 74 -24.77 -5.51 -32.28
N ARG A 75 -25.19 -6.66 -32.79
CA ARG A 75 -26.14 -7.49 -32.07
C ARG A 75 -25.46 -8.11 -30.84
N PRO A 76 -26.13 -8.19 -29.66
CA PRO A 76 -25.60 -8.76 -28.44
C PRO A 76 -24.94 -10.14 -28.61
N GLU A 77 -25.51 -10.97 -29.50
CA GLU A 77 -25.01 -12.33 -29.82
C GLU A 77 -23.66 -12.31 -30.57
N SER A 78 -23.34 -11.19 -31.25
CA SER A 78 -22.09 -11.01 -31.98
C SER A 78 -20.98 -10.44 -31.08
N ILE A 79 -21.32 -9.85 -29.95
CA ILE A 79 -20.39 -9.15 -29.04
C ILE A 79 -19.63 -10.15 -28.14
N SER A 80 -20.26 -11.22 -27.70
CA SER A 80 -19.73 -12.14 -26.71
C SER A 80 -18.41 -12.84 -27.11
N PRO A 81 -18.23 -13.36 -28.32
CA PRO A 81 -16.94 -13.91 -28.77
C PRO A 81 -15.87 -12.84 -29.03
N LEU A 82 -16.28 -11.63 -29.37
CA LEU A 82 -15.42 -10.53 -29.75
C LEU A 82 -14.81 -9.82 -28.53
N SER A 83 -15.59 -9.68 -27.48
CA SER A 83 -15.14 -9.08 -26.21
C SER A 83 -13.99 -9.87 -25.57
N LYS A 84 -13.91 -11.17 -25.82
CA LYS A 84 -12.85 -12.05 -25.30
C LYS A 84 -11.51 -11.89 -25.99
N ILE A 85 -11.47 -11.40 -27.22
CA ILE A 85 -10.24 -11.31 -28.04
C ILE A 85 -9.66 -9.90 -28.01
N ASP A 86 -10.48 -8.86 -28.09
CA ASP A 86 -10.00 -7.47 -28.13
C ASP A 86 -9.84 -6.82 -26.74
N GLY A 87 -10.20 -7.51 -25.67
CA GLY A 87 -10.15 -6.93 -24.33
C GLY A 87 -10.96 -5.63 -24.25
N LEU A 88 -12.22 -5.68 -24.69
CA LEU A 88 -13.14 -4.54 -24.58
C LEU A 88 -13.27 -4.15 -23.12
N THR A 89 -12.49 -3.17 -22.71
CA THR A 89 -12.69 -2.58 -21.39
C THR A 89 -13.95 -1.71 -21.44
N ARG A 90 -14.79 -1.76 -20.42
CA ARG A 90 -15.92 -0.84 -20.26
C ARG A 90 -15.46 0.61 -20.10
N ASN A 91 -14.18 0.84 -19.90
CA ASN A 91 -13.59 2.14 -19.69
C ASN A 91 -12.98 2.68 -21.00
N GLU A 92 -13.77 3.44 -21.74
CA GLU A 92 -13.35 4.09 -22.99
C GLU A 92 -12.14 5.03 -22.79
N VAL A 93 -12.09 5.75 -21.67
CA VAL A 93 -10.97 6.66 -21.35
C VAL A 93 -9.65 5.89 -21.27
N GLU A 94 -9.66 4.73 -20.61
CA GLU A 94 -8.48 3.86 -20.52
C GLU A 94 -8.01 3.40 -21.91
N ARG A 95 -8.95 2.97 -22.76
CA ARG A 95 -8.63 2.56 -24.14
C ARG A 95 -8.09 3.72 -24.97
N VAL A 96 -8.66 4.91 -24.83
CA VAL A 96 -8.09 6.12 -25.47
C VAL A 96 -6.67 6.38 -24.98
N CYS A 97 -6.40 6.24 -23.69
CA CYS A 97 -5.03 6.37 -23.16
C CYS A 97 -4.06 5.34 -23.73
N ILE A 98 -4.53 4.14 -24.06
CA ILE A 98 -3.70 3.07 -24.64
C ILE A 98 -3.49 3.31 -26.15
N GLU A 99 -4.57 3.49 -26.90
CA GLU A 99 -4.55 3.51 -28.37
C GLU A 99 -4.12 4.87 -28.93
N HIS A 100 -4.45 5.94 -28.23
CA HIS A 100 -4.21 7.33 -28.65
C HIS A 100 -3.47 8.14 -27.56
N PRO A 101 -2.25 7.77 -27.16
CA PRO A 101 -1.55 8.40 -26.04
C PRO A 101 -1.28 9.90 -26.20
N ASN A 102 -1.34 10.43 -27.44
CA ASN A 102 -1.19 11.85 -27.73
C ASN A 102 -2.52 12.61 -27.80
N PHE A 103 -3.65 11.96 -27.49
CA PHE A 103 -4.94 12.62 -27.39
C PHE A 103 -5.02 13.52 -26.15
N PHE A 104 -4.43 13.08 -25.05
CA PHE A 104 -4.24 13.87 -23.85
C PHE A 104 -2.90 14.61 -23.94
N THR A 105 -2.94 15.91 -23.71
CA THR A 105 -1.77 16.80 -23.79
C THR A 105 -1.18 17.05 -22.41
N GLU A 106 -0.06 17.76 -22.33
CA GLU A 106 0.57 18.22 -21.10
C GLU A 106 -0.39 19.08 -20.26
N PHE A 107 -0.08 19.24 -18.97
CA PHE A 107 -0.80 20.17 -18.11
C PHE A 107 -0.69 21.58 -18.65
N GLU A 108 -1.78 22.33 -18.62
CA GLU A 108 -1.74 23.77 -18.86
C GLU A 108 -1.00 24.47 -17.71
N SER A 109 -0.57 25.71 -17.96
CA SER A 109 0.17 26.50 -16.96
C SER A 109 -0.61 26.82 -15.69
N ARG A 110 -1.95 26.66 -15.69
CA ARG A 110 -2.78 26.84 -14.50
C ARG A 110 -2.74 25.59 -13.63
N GLU A 111 -2.31 25.76 -12.38
CA GLU A 111 -2.48 24.72 -11.37
C GLU A 111 -3.96 24.59 -11.00
N PRO A 112 -4.45 23.35 -10.75
CA PRO A 112 -5.83 23.15 -10.31
C PRO A 112 -6.06 23.78 -8.94
N THR A 113 -7.19 24.46 -8.76
CA THR A 113 -7.63 24.97 -7.45
C THR A 113 -7.98 23.82 -6.51
N SER A 114 -7.64 23.96 -5.24
CA SER A 114 -7.88 22.90 -4.28
C SER A 114 -8.43 23.40 -2.93
N LEU A 115 -9.27 22.56 -2.33
CA LEU A 115 -9.88 22.77 -1.03
C LEU A 115 -9.71 21.53 -0.19
N GLY A 116 -9.06 21.69 0.97
CA GLY A 116 -9.00 20.66 2.01
C GLY A 116 -10.01 20.97 3.12
N PHE A 117 -10.64 19.93 3.67
CA PHE A 117 -11.49 20.08 4.83
C PHE A 117 -11.40 18.88 5.77
N ASP A 118 -11.79 19.11 7.01
CA ASP A 118 -11.87 18.12 8.09
C ASP A 118 -13.10 18.41 8.94
N LEU A 119 -13.71 17.37 9.53
CA LEU A 119 -14.92 17.46 10.32
C LEU A 119 -14.67 17.05 11.77
N GLU A 120 -15.17 17.86 12.72
CA GLU A 120 -15.28 17.46 14.10
C GLU A 120 -16.73 17.13 14.46
N VAL A 121 -16.92 15.97 15.06
CA VAL A 121 -18.24 15.39 15.32
C VAL A 121 -18.37 15.03 16.79
N THR A 122 -19.47 15.45 17.44
CA THR A 122 -19.70 15.11 18.84
C THR A 122 -20.24 13.69 19.02
N SER A 123 -19.89 13.09 20.14
CA SER A 123 -20.31 11.77 20.58
C SER A 123 -20.87 11.80 22.00
N ALA A 124 -21.85 12.65 22.22
CA ALA A 124 -22.48 12.84 23.54
C ALA A 124 -23.01 11.53 24.18
N ASP A 125 -23.21 10.46 23.41
CA ASP A 125 -23.62 9.15 23.91
C ASP A 125 -22.43 8.18 24.13
N GLY A 126 -21.18 8.68 24.01
CA GLY A 126 -19.95 7.89 24.19
C GLY A 126 -19.72 6.83 23.10
N SER A 127 -20.55 6.78 22.05
CA SER A 127 -20.33 5.87 20.92
C SER A 127 -19.40 6.51 19.90
N PHE A 128 -18.82 5.71 18.98
CA PHE A 128 -18.00 6.26 17.90
C PHE A 128 -18.83 7.29 17.10
N PRO A 129 -18.35 8.54 16.92
CA PRO A 129 -19.12 9.64 16.34
C PRO A 129 -19.31 9.42 14.85
N SER A 130 -20.36 8.72 14.47
CA SER A 130 -20.70 8.45 13.06
C SER A 130 -22.20 8.27 12.86
N GLY A 131 -22.69 8.68 11.68
CA GLY A 131 -24.08 8.53 11.30
C GLY A 131 -24.99 9.71 11.65
N PRO A 132 -26.28 9.60 11.34
CA PRO A 132 -27.21 10.74 11.39
C PRO A 132 -27.49 11.26 12.80
N GLN A 133 -27.19 10.50 13.86
CA GLN A 133 -27.41 10.91 15.27
C GLN A 133 -26.31 11.78 15.84
N HIS A 134 -25.13 11.86 15.20
CA HIS A 134 -23.97 12.58 15.71
C HIS A 134 -23.75 13.90 14.95
N PRO A 135 -24.08 15.06 15.54
CA PRO A 135 -23.94 16.35 14.89
C PRO A 135 -22.49 16.73 14.59
N ILE A 136 -22.29 17.47 13.51
CA ILE A 136 -21.01 18.08 13.16
C ILE A 136 -20.88 19.39 13.98
N VAL A 137 -19.79 19.50 14.73
CA VAL A 137 -19.53 20.66 15.61
C VAL A 137 -18.70 21.71 14.89
N ALA A 138 -17.75 21.26 14.06
CA ALA A 138 -16.87 22.16 13.32
C ALA A 138 -16.53 21.58 11.94
N VAL A 139 -16.33 22.49 10.99
CA VAL A 139 -15.72 22.18 9.68
C VAL A 139 -14.52 23.09 9.50
N GLY A 140 -13.33 22.53 9.50
CA GLY A 140 -12.11 23.24 9.11
C GLY A 140 -11.96 23.27 7.60
N ILE A 141 -11.48 24.37 7.04
CA ILE A 141 -11.29 24.56 5.60
C ILE A 141 -9.94 25.23 5.35
N VAL A 142 -9.18 24.69 4.41
CA VAL A 142 -7.95 25.30 3.89
C VAL A 142 -7.97 25.26 2.35
N THR A 143 -7.50 26.31 1.70
CA THR A 143 -7.49 26.40 0.23
C THR A 143 -6.08 26.58 -0.31
N ASP A 144 -5.88 26.38 -1.61
CA ASP A 144 -4.59 26.60 -2.27
C ASP A 144 -4.16 28.09 -2.24
N ASP A 145 -5.11 29.02 -2.35
CA ASP A 145 -4.85 30.48 -2.24
C ASP A 145 -4.58 30.95 -0.80
N GLY A 146 -4.53 30.03 0.18
CA GLY A 146 -4.13 30.33 1.56
C GLY A 146 -5.25 30.71 2.51
N GLN A 147 -6.53 30.63 2.11
CA GLN A 147 -7.62 30.85 3.06
C GLN A 147 -7.63 29.71 4.10
N ARG A 148 -7.82 30.11 5.38
CA ARG A 148 -8.02 29.22 6.52
C ARG A 148 -9.29 29.66 7.24
N LYS A 149 -10.26 28.78 7.36
CA LYS A 149 -11.57 29.11 7.91
C LYS A 149 -12.14 27.93 8.67
N THR A 150 -12.79 28.22 9.79
CA THR A 150 -13.63 27.26 10.50
C THR A 150 -15.08 27.70 10.44
N ILE A 151 -15.97 26.76 10.23
CA ILE A 151 -17.42 26.97 10.39
C ILE A 151 -17.82 26.16 11.62
N LEU A 152 -18.28 26.86 12.65
CA LEU A 152 -18.71 26.26 13.91
C LEU A 152 -20.24 26.16 13.93
N TRP A 153 -20.77 25.18 14.63
CA TRP A 153 -22.20 25.09 14.88
C TRP A 153 -22.67 26.18 15.87
N ASP A 154 -23.98 26.41 15.95
CA ASP A 154 -24.57 27.46 16.80
C ASP A 154 -24.94 26.97 18.21
N GLY A 155 -24.55 25.75 18.56
CA GLY A 155 -24.88 25.12 19.85
C GLY A 155 -26.26 24.44 19.90
N LYS A 156 -27.03 24.45 18.81
CA LYS A 156 -28.35 23.83 18.71
C LYS A 156 -28.39 22.65 17.78
N ASP A 157 -28.08 22.89 16.51
CA ASP A 157 -27.93 21.83 15.49
C ASP A 157 -26.89 22.22 14.42
N ASP A 158 -26.51 21.28 13.57
CA ASP A 158 -25.49 21.48 12.53
C ASP A 158 -26.06 21.82 11.13
N LYS A 159 -27.36 22.12 11.03
CA LYS A 159 -28.02 22.39 9.75
C LYS A 159 -27.42 23.60 9.00
N GLU A 160 -27.28 24.71 9.75
CA GLU A 160 -26.73 25.95 9.17
C GLU A 160 -25.24 25.82 8.84
N LEU A 161 -24.48 25.08 9.68
CA LEU A 161 -23.08 24.75 9.43
C LEU A 161 -22.92 24.01 8.11
N ILE A 162 -23.75 22.96 7.86
CA ILE A 162 -23.70 22.15 6.64
C ILE A 162 -24.04 23.02 5.40
N ILE A 163 -25.04 23.89 5.50
CA ILE A 163 -25.41 24.79 4.41
C ILE A 163 -24.26 25.78 4.09
N LYS A 164 -23.69 26.42 5.11
CA LYS A 164 -22.57 27.36 4.94
C LYS A 164 -21.34 26.69 4.31
N PHE A 165 -21.04 25.45 4.73
CA PHE A 165 -19.95 24.67 4.12
C PHE A 165 -20.24 24.37 2.65
N ALA A 166 -21.44 23.87 2.33
CA ALA A 166 -21.85 23.56 0.98
C ALA A 166 -21.80 24.80 0.07
N GLU A 167 -22.29 25.95 0.54
CA GLU A 167 -22.19 27.24 -0.16
C GLU A 167 -20.74 27.69 -0.37
N PHE A 168 -19.89 27.49 0.63
CA PHE A 168 -18.46 27.78 0.48
C PHE A 168 -17.82 26.97 -0.64
N VAL A 169 -18.06 25.64 -0.67
CA VAL A 169 -17.56 24.76 -1.73
C VAL A 169 -18.05 25.21 -3.11
N LYS A 170 -19.34 25.56 -3.21
CA LYS A 170 -19.93 26.03 -4.47
C LYS A 170 -19.33 27.36 -4.93
N ASN A 171 -19.15 28.30 -4.03
CA ASN A 171 -18.68 29.67 -4.34
C ASN A 171 -17.17 29.70 -4.63
N TYR A 172 -16.38 28.91 -3.91
CA TYR A 172 -14.95 28.76 -4.15
C TYR A 172 -14.65 28.00 -5.45
N ASP A 173 -15.51 27.06 -5.79
CA ASP A 173 -15.47 26.20 -6.99
C ASP A 173 -14.14 25.46 -7.20
N PRO A 174 -13.66 24.66 -6.22
CA PRO A 174 -12.40 23.96 -6.33
C PRO A 174 -12.41 22.89 -7.42
N ASP A 175 -11.28 22.69 -8.11
CA ASP A 175 -11.07 21.56 -9.02
C ASP A 175 -10.85 20.25 -8.22
N ILE A 176 -10.21 20.35 -7.06
CA ILE A 176 -9.87 19.23 -6.18
C ILE A 176 -10.43 19.48 -4.78
N ILE A 177 -11.09 18.47 -4.22
CA ILE A 177 -11.46 18.43 -2.80
C ILE A 177 -10.64 17.32 -2.15
N TYR A 178 -9.94 17.60 -1.07
CA TYR A 178 -9.11 16.61 -0.38
C TYR A 178 -9.33 16.63 1.13
N GLY A 179 -8.99 15.51 1.78
CA GLY A 179 -8.99 15.34 3.23
C GLY A 179 -8.24 14.08 3.64
N TYR A 180 -8.14 13.83 4.93
CA TYR A 180 -7.49 12.63 5.46
C TYR A 180 -8.54 11.63 5.95
N ASN A 181 -8.61 10.46 5.35
CA ASN A 181 -9.69 9.48 5.50
C ASN A 181 -11.06 10.03 5.04
N LEU A 182 -11.02 10.98 4.14
CA LEU A 182 -12.14 11.74 3.62
C LEU A 182 -13.29 10.86 3.09
N ILE A 183 -12.92 9.84 2.31
CA ILE A 183 -13.88 8.90 1.71
C ILE A 183 -14.39 7.91 2.75
N GLY A 184 -13.57 7.59 3.75
CA GLY A 184 -13.92 6.63 4.80
C GLY A 184 -14.76 7.23 5.93
N TYR A 185 -14.70 8.54 6.15
CA TYR A 185 -15.36 9.17 7.28
C TYR A 185 -16.08 10.49 6.94
N ASP A 186 -15.36 11.55 6.54
CA ASP A 186 -15.92 12.90 6.49
C ASP A 186 -17.07 13.03 5.49
N ILE A 187 -16.90 12.56 4.27
CA ILE A 187 -17.96 12.63 3.26
C ILE A 187 -19.17 11.79 3.66
N PRO A 188 -19.06 10.52 4.09
CA PRO A 188 -20.17 9.76 4.63
C PRO A 188 -20.90 10.45 5.79
N GLN A 189 -20.17 11.03 6.73
CA GLN A 189 -20.75 11.75 7.86
C GLN A 189 -21.50 13.01 7.42
N LEU A 190 -20.90 13.79 6.53
CA LEU A 190 -21.54 14.97 5.95
C LEU A 190 -22.86 14.63 5.24
N PHE A 191 -22.87 13.56 4.43
CA PHE A 191 -24.09 13.10 3.76
C PHE A 191 -25.13 12.54 4.74
N ALA A 192 -24.71 11.80 5.77
CA ALA A 192 -25.63 11.30 6.80
C ALA A 192 -26.35 12.44 7.54
N ARG A 193 -25.60 13.48 7.92
CA ARG A 193 -26.17 14.67 8.59
C ARG A 193 -27.01 15.53 7.64
N ALA A 194 -26.57 15.74 6.40
CA ALA A 194 -27.35 16.42 5.39
C ALA A 194 -28.70 15.71 5.14
N GLY A 195 -28.68 14.38 5.06
CA GLY A 195 -29.89 13.57 4.95
C GLY A 195 -30.82 13.72 6.16
N HIS A 196 -30.28 13.77 7.38
CA HIS A 196 -31.05 14.03 8.60
C HIS A 196 -31.83 15.37 8.53
N HIS A 197 -31.22 16.40 7.95
CA HIS A 197 -31.82 17.74 7.78
C HIS A 197 -32.57 17.91 6.46
N ASN A 198 -32.70 16.87 5.65
CA ASN A 198 -33.27 16.93 4.28
C ASN A 198 -32.54 17.94 3.36
N ILE A 199 -31.23 18.07 3.50
CA ILE A 199 -30.38 18.91 2.65
C ILE A 199 -29.85 18.08 1.50
N ASN A 200 -30.03 18.56 0.27
CA ASN A 200 -29.40 17.97 -0.91
C ASN A 200 -28.05 18.61 -1.20
N LEU A 201 -26.96 17.91 -0.88
CA LEU A 201 -25.59 18.40 -1.10
C LEU A 201 -25.11 18.30 -2.56
N ARG A 202 -25.78 17.52 -3.40
CA ARG A 202 -25.35 17.25 -4.78
C ARG A 202 -25.12 18.50 -5.63
N PRO A 203 -26.03 19.52 -5.61
CA PRO A 203 -25.84 20.76 -6.40
C PRO A 203 -24.66 21.62 -5.93
N TYR A 204 -24.11 21.36 -4.76
CA TYR A 204 -22.99 22.11 -4.19
C TYR A 204 -21.65 21.40 -4.44
N LEU A 205 -21.65 20.07 -4.33
CA LEU A 205 -20.43 19.26 -4.51
C LEU A 205 -20.14 18.97 -5.98
N ASN A 206 -21.17 18.92 -6.85
CA ASN A 206 -21.01 18.76 -8.29
C ASN A 206 -21.01 20.12 -9.01
N ARG A 207 -20.37 20.15 -10.18
CA ARG A 207 -20.42 21.30 -11.10
C ARG A 207 -21.61 21.28 -12.05
N ASP A 208 -22.37 20.18 -12.10
CA ASP A 208 -23.63 20.12 -12.82
C ASP A 208 -24.72 19.42 -12.00
N ASN A 209 -25.95 19.40 -12.54
CA ASN A 209 -27.11 18.83 -11.84
C ASN A 209 -27.18 17.29 -11.87
N HIS A 210 -26.11 16.61 -12.26
CA HIS A 210 -26.09 15.14 -12.22
C HIS A 210 -26.04 14.63 -10.78
N GLU A 211 -26.62 13.47 -10.58
CA GLU A 211 -26.59 12.81 -9.28
C GLU A 211 -25.18 12.38 -8.93
N THR A 212 -24.71 12.76 -7.75
CA THR A 212 -23.51 12.19 -7.18
C THR A 212 -23.83 10.74 -6.80
N TYR A 213 -23.17 9.79 -7.39
CA TYR A 213 -23.20 8.41 -6.92
C TYR A 213 -22.23 8.29 -5.76
N GLY A 214 -22.74 8.48 -4.53
CA GLY A 214 -22.07 8.05 -3.33
C GLY A 214 -22.65 6.70 -2.94
N TRP A 215 -21.85 5.68 -2.80
CA TRP A 215 -22.28 4.45 -2.15
C TRP A 215 -22.27 4.73 -0.66
N GLU A 216 -23.43 4.65 -0.02
CA GLU A 216 -23.49 4.52 1.43
C GLU A 216 -22.64 3.31 1.81
N SER A 217 -21.51 3.54 2.44
CA SER A 217 -20.86 2.46 3.15
C SER A 217 -21.70 2.19 4.37
N ASP A 218 -22.30 1.02 4.48
CA ASP A 218 -22.36 0.44 5.82
C ASP A 218 -20.97 0.58 6.42
N PHE A 219 -20.82 1.23 7.57
CA PHE A 219 -19.56 1.39 8.31
C PHE A 219 -18.97 0.03 8.70
N SER A 220 -18.96 -0.91 7.81
CA SER A 220 -18.27 -2.16 7.94
C SER A 220 -16.86 -1.97 7.42
N TYR A 221 -15.91 -2.20 8.28
CA TYR A 221 -14.45 -2.09 8.14
C TYR A 221 -13.84 -2.65 6.84
N HIS A 222 -14.62 -3.26 5.96
CA HIS A 222 -14.19 -3.96 4.75
C HIS A 222 -14.75 -3.43 3.43
N LYS A 223 -15.67 -2.47 3.43
CA LYS A 223 -16.18 -1.89 2.18
C LYS A 223 -15.53 -0.54 1.95
N LYS A 224 -14.68 -0.46 0.93
CA LYS A 224 -14.18 0.83 0.42
C LYS A 224 -15.34 1.63 -0.10
N SER A 225 -15.67 2.72 0.56
CA SER A 225 -16.59 3.72 0.05
C SER A 225 -16.00 4.32 -1.23
N LYS A 226 -16.82 4.50 -2.23
CA LYS A 226 -16.45 5.20 -3.47
C LYS A 226 -17.29 6.46 -3.57
N VAL A 227 -16.65 7.60 -3.64
CA VAL A 227 -17.32 8.87 -3.87
C VAL A 227 -16.94 9.37 -5.26
N GLU A 228 -17.93 9.64 -6.08
CA GLU A 228 -17.77 10.23 -7.40
C GLU A 228 -18.48 11.57 -7.44
N THR A 229 -17.77 12.62 -7.81
CA THR A 229 -18.31 13.95 -8.04
C THR A 229 -18.14 14.31 -9.51
N TRP A 230 -19.09 15.08 -10.05
CA TRP A 230 -19.05 15.53 -11.43
C TRP A 230 -18.35 16.89 -11.54
N GLY A 231 -17.27 16.91 -12.28
CA GLY A 231 -16.49 18.11 -12.52
C GLY A 231 -15.43 18.45 -11.47
N ARG A 232 -15.25 17.59 -10.45
CA ARG A 232 -14.23 17.74 -9.41
C ARG A 232 -13.52 16.42 -9.15
N LEU A 233 -12.31 16.48 -8.65
CA LEU A 233 -11.55 15.31 -8.18
C LEU A 233 -11.61 15.25 -6.65
N ILE A 234 -12.03 14.11 -6.11
CA ILE A 234 -11.94 13.82 -4.67
C ILE A 234 -10.64 13.07 -4.39
N VAL A 235 -9.84 13.57 -3.46
CA VAL A 235 -8.56 12.97 -3.07
C VAL A 235 -8.55 12.63 -1.60
N ASP A 236 -8.44 11.34 -1.28
CA ASP A 236 -8.24 10.88 0.08
C ASP A 236 -6.74 10.65 0.35
N VAL A 237 -6.16 11.54 1.13
CA VAL A 237 -4.72 11.55 1.46
C VAL A 237 -4.31 10.29 2.25
N TYR A 238 -5.22 9.72 3.05
CA TYR A 238 -4.99 8.45 3.75
C TYR A 238 -4.62 7.32 2.78
N ASN A 239 -5.23 7.30 1.58
CA ASN A 239 -4.94 6.26 0.59
C ASN A 239 -3.48 6.31 0.10
N PHE A 240 -2.87 7.49 0.01
CA PHE A 240 -1.45 7.63 -0.32
C PHE A 240 -0.56 7.25 0.85
N ALA A 241 -0.84 7.78 2.04
CA ALA A 241 -0.10 7.44 3.24
C ALA A 241 -0.14 5.94 3.56
N SER A 242 -1.25 5.26 3.29
CA SER A 242 -1.40 3.82 3.52
C SER A 242 -0.52 2.96 2.61
N ARG A 243 -0.14 3.47 1.43
CA ARG A 243 0.70 2.80 0.43
C ARG A 243 2.16 3.24 0.47
N ASP A 244 2.47 4.26 1.26
CA ASP A 244 3.83 4.78 1.36
C ASP A 244 4.73 3.82 2.14
N TYR A 245 5.74 3.28 1.44
CA TYR A 245 6.74 2.38 2.04
C TYR A 245 7.59 3.06 3.11
N ALA A 246 7.82 4.38 3.02
CA ALA A 246 8.56 5.11 4.05
C ALA A 246 7.84 5.06 5.40
N LEU A 247 6.52 4.91 5.37
CA LEU A 247 5.68 4.76 6.55
C LEU A 247 5.45 3.29 6.95
N ALA A 248 6.19 2.34 6.37
CA ALA A 248 5.99 0.93 6.68
C ALA A 248 6.18 0.67 8.18
N GLY A 249 5.13 0.14 8.83
CA GLY A 249 5.11 -0.14 10.27
C GLY A 249 4.74 1.00 11.17
N LEU A 250 4.58 2.23 10.65
CA LEU A 250 4.01 3.34 11.39
C LEU A 250 2.48 3.26 11.36
N SER A 251 1.84 3.74 12.42
CA SER A 251 0.40 4.02 12.41
C SER A 251 0.06 5.01 11.30
N LYS A 252 -1.08 4.78 10.62
CA LYS A 252 -1.53 5.67 9.54
C LYS A 252 -2.53 6.72 10.02
N ARG A 253 -2.55 7.04 11.32
CA ARG A 253 -3.30 8.19 11.85
C ARG A 253 -2.66 9.47 11.35
N LEU A 254 -3.47 10.50 11.07
CA LEU A 254 -2.97 11.80 10.61
C LEU A 254 -1.82 12.34 11.49
N LYS A 255 -2.00 12.31 12.81
CA LYS A 255 -1.01 12.80 13.78
C LYS A 255 0.33 12.07 13.68
N ASP A 256 0.30 10.73 13.56
CA ASP A 256 1.51 9.91 13.51
C ASP A 256 2.27 10.13 12.20
N VAL A 257 1.54 10.20 11.07
CA VAL A 257 2.12 10.49 9.75
C VAL A 257 2.69 11.90 9.72
N SER A 258 1.97 12.87 10.28
CA SER A 258 2.42 14.26 10.35
C SER A 258 3.73 14.41 11.14
N ARG A 259 3.85 13.76 12.31
CA ARG A 259 5.09 13.74 13.09
C ARG A 259 6.26 13.12 12.33
N PHE A 260 6.01 12.04 11.59
CA PHE A 260 7.04 11.41 10.76
C PHE A 260 7.60 12.40 9.73
N TYR A 261 6.77 13.26 9.16
CA TYR A 261 7.20 14.31 8.23
C TYR A 261 7.63 15.63 8.93
N GLY A 262 7.81 15.60 10.26
CA GLY A 262 8.35 16.74 11.02
C GLY A 262 7.34 17.81 11.40
N LEU A 263 6.05 17.56 11.21
CA LEU A 263 4.99 18.46 11.66
C LEU A 263 4.68 18.26 13.15
N LYS A 264 4.11 19.27 13.77
CA LYS A 264 3.70 19.26 15.18
C LYS A 264 2.17 19.46 15.27
N PRO A 265 1.37 18.42 14.99
CA PRO A 265 -0.08 18.52 15.06
C PRO A 265 -0.54 18.73 16.51
N ILE A 266 -1.61 19.50 16.69
CA ILE A 266 -2.28 19.65 17.98
C ILE A 266 -2.97 18.33 18.33
N GLU A 267 -2.93 17.94 19.60
CA GLU A 267 -3.63 16.76 20.13
C GLU A 267 -4.60 17.19 21.24
N LEU A 268 -5.80 16.63 21.20
CA LEU A 268 -6.80 16.72 22.27
C LEU A 268 -6.99 15.32 22.86
N ASP A 269 -7.31 15.27 24.14
CA ASP A 269 -7.58 14.01 24.83
C ASP A 269 -9.07 13.67 24.73
N PHE A 270 -9.39 12.80 23.77
CA PHE A 270 -10.75 12.28 23.56
C PHE A 270 -11.04 10.97 24.32
N ASN A 271 -10.13 10.49 25.14
CA ASN A 271 -10.41 9.31 25.98
C ASN A 271 -11.32 9.65 27.15
N LEU A 272 -11.24 10.88 27.63
CA LEU A 272 -12.00 11.36 28.80
C LEU A 272 -13.02 12.45 28.45
N ASN A 273 -12.86 13.14 27.32
CA ASN A 273 -13.64 14.31 26.96
C ASN A 273 -14.28 14.16 25.58
N ASP A 274 -15.50 14.68 25.41
CA ASP A 274 -16.07 14.93 24.07
C ASP A 274 -15.49 16.22 23.49
N ILE A 275 -15.60 16.42 22.18
CA ILE A 275 -15.18 17.67 21.51
C ILE A 275 -15.88 18.90 22.12
N LEU A 276 -17.08 18.73 22.62
CA LEU A 276 -17.87 19.81 23.26
C LEU A 276 -17.39 20.21 24.66
N ASP A 277 -16.50 19.43 25.27
CA ASP A 277 -15.89 19.77 26.56
C ASP A 277 -14.79 20.82 26.42
N TYR A 278 -14.37 21.11 25.18
CA TYR A 278 -13.39 22.13 24.85
C TYR A 278 -14.04 23.44 24.44
N ASP A 279 -13.36 24.55 24.69
CA ASP A 279 -13.80 25.86 24.22
C ASP A 279 -13.69 26.01 22.69
N LEU A 280 -14.45 26.96 22.14
CA LEU A 280 -14.52 27.14 20.68
C LEU A 280 -13.18 27.54 20.03
N ASP A 281 -12.33 28.26 20.77
CA ASP A 281 -11.00 28.65 20.24
C ASP A 281 -10.08 27.42 20.13
N THR A 282 -10.11 26.56 21.15
CA THR A 282 -9.39 25.27 21.12
C THR A 282 -9.87 24.36 19.98
N ILE A 283 -11.19 24.24 19.79
CA ILE A 283 -11.77 23.47 18.67
C ILE A 283 -11.34 24.07 17.32
N ASN A 284 -11.35 25.40 17.20
CA ASN A 284 -10.93 26.08 15.99
C ASN A 284 -9.46 25.83 15.66
N GLU A 285 -8.56 25.94 16.63
CA GLU A 285 -7.13 25.67 16.43
C GLU A 285 -6.86 24.21 16.10
N TYR A 286 -7.56 23.30 16.75
CA TYR A 286 -7.43 21.87 16.56
C TYR A 286 -7.80 21.45 15.13
N VAL A 287 -9.02 21.79 14.66
CA VAL A 287 -9.49 21.40 13.32
C VAL A 287 -8.66 22.05 12.21
N LEU A 288 -8.19 23.30 12.40
CA LEU A 288 -7.30 23.93 11.44
C LEU A 288 -5.90 23.33 11.44
N SER A 289 -5.39 22.86 12.58
CA SER A 289 -4.13 22.10 12.65
C SER A 289 -4.20 20.82 11.83
N ASP A 290 -5.33 20.11 11.87
CA ASP A 290 -5.53 18.88 11.08
C ASP A 290 -5.68 19.17 9.59
N CYS A 291 -6.37 20.25 9.23
CA CYS A 291 -6.43 20.73 7.85
C CYS A 291 -5.05 21.13 7.31
N ASP A 292 -4.22 21.84 8.08
CA ASP A 292 -2.87 22.25 7.65
C ASP A 292 -1.94 21.05 7.49
N ALA A 293 -2.00 20.10 8.42
CA ALA A 293 -1.26 18.85 8.34
C ALA A 293 -1.67 18.04 7.09
N THR A 294 -2.97 17.94 6.83
CA THR A 294 -3.52 17.28 5.65
C THR A 294 -3.11 17.99 4.36
N LYS A 295 -3.10 19.33 4.33
CA LYS A 295 -2.63 20.14 3.18
C LYS A 295 -1.16 19.88 2.87
N TYR A 296 -0.31 19.82 3.91
CA TYR A 296 1.10 19.49 3.73
C TYR A 296 1.28 18.09 3.09
N LEU A 297 0.59 17.09 3.62
CA LEU A 297 0.65 15.73 3.11
C LEU A 297 0.05 15.62 1.70
N PHE A 298 -1.05 16.31 1.43
CA PHE A 298 -1.62 16.40 0.08
C PHE A 298 -0.59 16.93 -0.91
N ASN A 299 0.04 18.07 -0.65
CA ASN A 299 1.04 18.64 -1.53
C ASN A 299 2.26 17.73 -1.73
N HIS A 300 2.68 17.04 -0.65
CA HIS A 300 3.79 16.08 -0.69
C HIS A 300 3.53 14.95 -1.68
N TYR A 301 2.35 14.32 -1.62
CA TYR A 301 1.99 13.22 -2.51
C TYR A 301 1.52 13.67 -3.89
N PHE A 302 0.76 14.75 -3.95
CA PHE A 302 0.16 15.24 -5.20
C PHE A 302 1.20 15.54 -6.27
N THR A 303 2.31 16.19 -5.92
CA THR A 303 3.41 16.47 -6.85
C THR A 303 3.93 15.23 -7.53
N GLN A 304 4.12 14.15 -6.77
CA GLN A 304 4.59 12.86 -7.31
C GLN A 304 3.56 12.23 -8.26
N HIS A 305 2.29 12.20 -7.86
CA HIS A 305 1.24 11.57 -8.64
C HIS A 305 0.88 12.37 -9.90
N LYS A 306 0.90 13.71 -9.82
CA LYS A 306 0.77 14.60 -10.99
C LYS A 306 1.87 14.29 -12.03
N TYR A 307 3.11 14.16 -11.57
CA TYR A 307 4.22 13.80 -12.46
C TYR A 307 4.04 12.44 -13.12
N ILE A 308 3.57 11.43 -12.37
CA ILE A 308 3.29 10.11 -12.95
C ILE A 308 2.19 10.20 -14.02
N ALA A 309 1.10 10.91 -13.77
CA ALA A 309 0.02 11.11 -14.73
C ALA A 309 0.51 11.80 -16.01
N GLU A 310 1.41 12.79 -15.88
CA GLU A 310 2.05 13.51 -16.99
C GLU A 310 2.92 12.56 -17.84
N VAL A 311 3.80 11.80 -17.21
CA VAL A 311 4.66 10.82 -17.90
C VAL A 311 3.83 9.76 -18.62
N LEU A 312 2.76 9.30 -17.98
CA LEU A 312 1.81 8.35 -18.55
C LEU A 312 0.92 8.97 -19.64
N LYS A 313 0.82 10.29 -19.72
CA LYS A 313 -0.18 10.99 -20.55
C LYS A 313 -1.58 10.44 -20.33
N VAL A 314 -2.02 10.46 -19.09
CA VAL A 314 -3.32 9.98 -18.62
C VAL A 314 -3.97 11.11 -17.84
N PRO A 315 -5.30 11.36 -17.99
CA PRO A 315 -5.98 12.34 -17.16
C PRO A 315 -5.72 12.09 -15.67
N LEU A 316 -5.42 13.15 -14.93
CA LEU A 316 -5.04 13.07 -13.53
C LEU A 316 -6.07 12.30 -12.71
N GLU A 317 -7.36 12.59 -12.89
CA GLU A 317 -8.44 11.88 -12.21
C GLU A 317 -8.45 10.38 -12.51
N THR A 318 -8.29 10.00 -13.79
CA THR A 318 -8.26 8.59 -14.18
C THR A 318 -7.11 7.85 -13.49
N TYR A 319 -5.94 8.50 -13.38
CA TYR A 319 -4.79 7.94 -12.67
C TYR A 319 -5.04 7.86 -11.16
N MET A 320 -5.48 8.95 -10.52
CA MET A 320 -5.67 9.03 -9.07
C MET A 320 -6.72 8.06 -8.53
N ASN A 321 -7.77 7.79 -9.33
CA ASN A 321 -8.83 6.84 -9.00
C ASN A 321 -8.49 5.37 -9.34
N SER A 322 -7.29 5.12 -9.87
CA SER A 322 -6.86 3.78 -10.30
C SER A 322 -5.95 3.11 -9.26
N ALA A 323 -5.86 1.77 -9.33
CA ALA A 323 -4.88 1.01 -8.57
C ALA A 323 -3.47 1.16 -9.17
N ASP A 324 -2.43 0.87 -8.40
CA ASP A 324 -1.02 0.99 -8.86
C ASP A 324 -0.73 0.14 -10.11
N SER A 325 -1.41 -1.00 -10.26
CA SER A 325 -1.32 -1.85 -11.46
C SER A 325 -1.77 -1.15 -12.75
N PHE A 326 -2.51 -0.05 -12.65
CA PHE A 326 -2.95 0.74 -13.80
C PHE A 326 -1.78 1.29 -14.61
N ILE A 327 -0.69 1.68 -13.95
CA ILE A 327 0.54 2.14 -14.61
C ILE A 327 1.03 1.10 -15.62
N THR A 328 1.21 -0.12 -15.14
CA THR A 328 1.68 -1.24 -15.98
C THR A 328 0.68 -1.57 -17.07
N LYS A 329 -0.62 -1.54 -16.76
CA LYS A 329 -1.70 -1.79 -17.72
C LYS A 329 -1.64 -0.83 -18.90
N ILE A 330 -1.50 0.46 -18.65
CA ILE A 330 -1.41 1.50 -19.71
C ILE A 330 -0.14 1.29 -20.55
N LEU A 331 1.00 1.08 -19.91
CA LEU A 331 2.28 0.98 -20.62
C LEU A 331 2.40 -0.30 -21.46
N GLN A 332 2.02 -1.44 -20.87
CA GLN A 332 1.97 -2.71 -21.60
C GLN A 332 0.94 -2.67 -22.73
N GLY A 333 -0.26 -2.16 -22.44
CA GLY A 333 -1.31 -2.00 -23.43
C GLY A 333 -0.85 -1.20 -24.65
N ARG A 334 -0.17 -0.06 -24.45
CA ARG A 334 0.41 0.76 -25.53
C ARG A 334 1.45 0.01 -26.33
N ALA A 335 2.35 -0.70 -25.65
CA ALA A 335 3.41 -1.44 -26.32
C ALA A 335 2.85 -2.59 -27.17
N LEU A 336 1.85 -3.31 -26.67
CA LEU A 336 1.18 -4.40 -27.36
C LEU A 336 0.33 -3.87 -28.53
N PHE A 337 -0.46 -2.83 -28.29
CA PHE A 337 -1.28 -2.19 -29.32
C PHE A 337 -0.43 -1.68 -30.51
N LYS A 338 0.68 -0.98 -30.23
CA LYS A 338 1.62 -0.50 -31.25
C LYS A 338 2.20 -1.62 -32.11
N ARG A 339 2.30 -2.83 -31.57
CA ARG A 339 2.81 -4.03 -32.26
C ARG A 339 1.69 -4.89 -32.87
N ASN A 340 0.47 -4.42 -32.82
CA ASN A 340 -0.73 -5.13 -33.28
C ASN A 340 -0.90 -6.53 -32.65
N ILE A 341 -0.60 -6.62 -31.34
CA ILE A 341 -0.78 -7.83 -30.53
C ILE A 341 -2.12 -7.72 -29.80
N LEU A 342 -3.04 -8.64 -30.10
CA LEU A 342 -4.35 -8.71 -29.46
C LEU A 342 -4.25 -9.35 -28.07
N THR A 343 -5.17 -9.00 -27.17
CA THR A 343 -5.18 -9.46 -25.79
C THR A 343 -6.54 -10.02 -25.38
N PHE A 344 -6.53 -10.89 -24.35
CA PHE A 344 -7.75 -11.32 -23.67
C PHE A 344 -8.16 -10.33 -22.59
N ASP A 345 -9.44 -10.34 -22.21
CA ASP A 345 -9.96 -9.48 -21.13
C ASP A 345 -9.38 -9.82 -19.76
N LYS A 346 -8.99 -11.09 -19.53
CA LYS A 346 -8.50 -11.56 -18.22
C LYS A 346 -7.31 -12.49 -18.39
N ASN A 347 -6.34 -12.35 -17.49
CA ASN A 347 -5.12 -13.17 -17.47
C ASN A 347 -5.37 -14.60 -16.97
N ASN A 348 -6.28 -14.80 -16.02
CA ASN A 348 -6.56 -16.11 -15.41
C ASN A 348 -7.06 -17.19 -16.39
N GLU A 349 -7.47 -16.81 -17.61
CA GLU A 349 -7.79 -17.77 -18.66
C GLU A 349 -6.55 -18.43 -19.29
N ARG A 350 -5.33 -17.91 -19.00
CA ARG A 350 -4.08 -18.41 -19.60
C ARG A 350 -3.47 -19.57 -18.81
N HIS A 351 -3.47 -19.48 -17.50
CA HIS A 351 -2.86 -20.44 -16.58
C HIS A 351 -3.75 -20.67 -15.36
N PRO A 352 -4.96 -21.23 -15.57
CA PRO A 352 -5.92 -21.42 -14.47
C PRO A 352 -5.44 -22.45 -13.43
N GLU A 353 -4.46 -23.29 -13.81
CA GLU A 353 -3.86 -24.29 -12.94
C GLU A 353 -2.88 -23.73 -11.92
N ILE A 354 -2.47 -22.46 -12.07
CA ILE A 354 -1.51 -21.82 -11.15
C ILE A 354 -2.25 -20.90 -10.19
N GLU A 355 -2.53 -21.37 -8.98
CA GLU A 355 -3.10 -20.56 -7.90
C GLU A 355 -2.02 -19.77 -7.14
N SER A 356 -0.87 -20.37 -6.91
CA SER A 356 0.27 -19.79 -6.21
C SER A 356 1.58 -20.41 -6.70
N PHE A 357 2.69 -19.71 -6.48
CA PHE A 357 4.04 -20.19 -6.81
C PHE A 357 5.05 -19.64 -5.80
N GLN A 358 6.25 -20.21 -5.81
CA GLN A 358 7.29 -19.86 -4.85
C GLN A 358 7.71 -18.38 -5.00
N ALA A 359 7.59 -17.62 -3.91
CA ALA A 359 7.98 -16.22 -3.83
C ALA A 359 9.51 -16.04 -3.69
N ALA A 360 9.93 -14.87 -3.22
CA ALA A 360 11.33 -14.57 -2.91
C ALA A 360 11.88 -15.42 -1.76
N HIS A 361 13.20 -15.49 -1.68
CA HIS A 361 13.91 -16.19 -0.60
C HIS A 361 14.15 -15.25 0.58
N ILE A 362 13.88 -15.75 1.79
CA ILE A 362 14.16 -15.06 3.06
C ILE A 362 14.74 -16.10 4.02
N ASP A 363 15.89 -15.81 4.62
CA ASP A 363 16.52 -16.72 5.58
C ASP A 363 17.44 -15.98 6.55
N LEU A 364 17.56 -16.51 7.76
CA LEU A 364 18.41 -15.97 8.84
C LEU A 364 19.50 -16.98 9.22
N TYR A 365 20.73 -16.66 8.89
CA TYR A 365 21.89 -17.53 9.07
C TYR A 365 22.58 -17.31 10.41
N SER A 366 22.64 -16.05 10.90
CA SER A 366 23.32 -15.69 12.13
C SER A 366 22.45 -14.76 12.98
N PRO A 367 21.54 -15.31 13.81
CA PRO A 367 20.75 -14.51 14.74
C PRO A 367 21.63 -13.86 15.80
N GLY A 368 21.12 -12.81 16.44
CA GLY A 368 21.78 -12.11 17.51
C GLY A 368 22.39 -10.77 17.12
N PHE A 369 23.37 -10.28 17.90
CA PHE A 369 24.00 -8.97 17.76
C PHE A 369 25.21 -9.01 16.82
N HIS A 370 25.27 -8.03 15.90
CA HIS A 370 26.39 -7.82 15.01
C HIS A 370 26.87 -6.37 15.07
N ARG A 371 28.14 -6.16 15.42
CA ARG A 371 28.72 -4.84 15.66
C ARG A 371 28.91 -4.05 14.37
N TYR A 372 29.28 -4.73 13.29
CA TYR A 372 29.38 -4.16 11.95
C TYR A 372 28.30 -4.78 11.11
N ASN A 373 27.60 -3.96 10.35
CA ASN A 373 26.55 -4.45 9.50
C ASN A 373 26.51 -3.69 8.19
N TYR A 374 26.52 -4.45 7.13
CA TYR A 374 26.41 -3.95 5.78
C TYR A 374 25.26 -4.67 5.09
N LYS A 375 24.57 -3.99 4.21
CA LYS A 375 23.54 -4.59 3.35
C LYS A 375 23.97 -4.42 1.91
N VAL A 376 24.17 -5.51 1.21
CA VAL A 376 24.34 -5.54 -0.23
C VAL A 376 22.96 -5.76 -0.84
N ASP A 377 22.45 -4.78 -1.57
CA ASP A 377 21.06 -4.70 -2.05
C ASP A 377 21.02 -4.62 -3.58
N PHE A 378 20.26 -5.51 -4.22
CA PHE A 378 20.14 -5.49 -5.67
C PHE A 378 19.40 -4.23 -6.15
N ALA A 379 20.00 -3.49 -7.07
CA ALA A 379 19.44 -2.29 -7.65
C ALA A 379 18.19 -2.59 -8.48
N SER A 380 16.99 -2.52 -7.86
CA SER A 380 15.71 -2.87 -8.49
C SER A 380 15.74 -4.29 -9.10
N MET A 381 15.92 -5.31 -8.27
CA MET A 381 16.20 -6.70 -8.70
C MET A 381 15.25 -7.22 -9.78
N TYR A 382 13.95 -7.19 -9.57
CA TYR A 382 12.97 -7.73 -10.51
C TYR A 382 12.96 -7.01 -11.87
N PRO A 383 12.97 -5.66 -11.93
CA PRO A 383 13.20 -4.94 -13.17
C PRO A 383 14.50 -5.29 -13.88
N SER A 384 15.57 -5.44 -13.11
CA SER A 384 16.90 -5.79 -13.67
C SER A 384 16.92 -7.18 -14.29
N ILE A 385 16.27 -8.16 -13.66
CA ILE A 385 16.09 -9.51 -14.22
C ILE A 385 15.26 -9.46 -15.50
N ALA A 386 14.16 -8.68 -15.53
CA ALA A 386 13.33 -8.54 -16.72
C ALA A 386 14.10 -7.92 -17.90
N LEU A 387 14.99 -6.95 -17.62
CA LEU A 387 15.91 -6.37 -18.61
C LEU A 387 16.95 -7.39 -19.06
N ALA A 388 17.67 -8.01 -18.12
CA ALA A 388 18.77 -8.92 -18.42
C ALA A 388 18.34 -10.10 -19.31
N LEU A 389 17.13 -10.61 -19.12
CA LEU A 389 16.63 -11.80 -19.82
C LEU A 389 15.49 -11.52 -20.79
N ASN A 390 15.22 -10.28 -21.11
CA ASN A 390 14.15 -9.88 -22.05
C ASN A 390 12.75 -10.42 -21.66
N LEU A 391 12.47 -10.56 -20.35
CA LEU A 391 11.18 -11.09 -19.89
C LEU A 391 10.05 -10.10 -20.15
N GLY A 392 8.92 -10.63 -20.59
CA GLY A 392 7.69 -9.86 -20.78
C GLY A 392 6.56 -10.75 -21.30
N PRO A 393 5.30 -10.33 -21.13
CA PRO A 393 4.15 -11.15 -21.52
C PRO A 393 4.08 -11.46 -23.02
N ASP A 394 4.80 -10.70 -23.81
CA ASP A 394 4.88 -10.85 -25.28
C ASP A 394 6.09 -11.67 -25.75
N THR A 395 7.02 -11.99 -24.85
CA THR A 395 8.23 -12.79 -25.15
C THR A 395 8.35 -14.06 -24.33
N THR A 396 7.68 -14.14 -23.18
CA THR A 396 7.81 -15.22 -22.20
C THR A 396 6.57 -16.09 -22.19
N ARG A 397 6.73 -17.43 -22.21
CA ARG A 397 5.61 -18.37 -22.12
C ARG A 397 6.03 -19.70 -21.50
N ILE A 398 5.12 -20.34 -20.75
CA ILE A 398 5.30 -21.71 -20.26
C ILE A 398 5.16 -22.67 -21.44
N LEU A 399 6.09 -23.61 -21.57
CA LEU A 399 6.04 -24.69 -22.55
C LEU A 399 5.42 -25.96 -21.98
N ARG A 400 5.85 -26.36 -20.77
CA ARG A 400 5.44 -27.57 -20.09
C ARG A 400 5.87 -27.57 -18.63
N TYR A 401 5.40 -28.54 -17.88
CA TYR A 401 5.80 -28.83 -16.51
C TYR A 401 6.51 -30.19 -16.48
N GLU A 402 7.54 -30.30 -15.64
CA GLU A 402 8.26 -31.55 -15.35
C GLU A 402 8.24 -31.80 -13.85
N ASP A 403 8.61 -32.99 -13.40
CA ASP A 403 8.70 -33.31 -11.97
C ASP A 403 9.76 -32.44 -11.29
N TYR A 404 9.46 -32.04 -10.06
CA TYR A 404 10.31 -31.13 -9.30
C TYR A 404 11.69 -31.69 -9.05
N ASP A 405 12.71 -30.94 -9.41
CA ASP A 405 14.10 -31.18 -9.11
C ASP A 405 14.88 -29.87 -9.08
N ILE A 406 15.30 -29.45 -7.89
CA ILE A 406 16.05 -28.20 -7.69
C ILE A 406 17.38 -28.19 -8.48
N GLY A 407 18.00 -29.36 -8.70
CA GLY A 407 19.24 -29.47 -9.42
C GLY A 407 19.13 -29.19 -10.94
N LYS A 408 17.89 -29.12 -11.45
CA LYS A 408 17.64 -28.83 -12.87
C LYS A 408 17.48 -27.31 -13.15
N PHE A 409 17.67 -26.43 -12.18
CA PHE A 409 17.66 -24.98 -12.47
C PHE A 409 18.71 -24.68 -13.55
N GLY A 410 18.28 -24.03 -14.64
CA GLY A 410 19.21 -23.78 -15.75
C GLY A 410 18.60 -23.04 -16.93
N CYS A 411 19.44 -22.85 -17.93
CA CYS A 411 19.10 -22.23 -19.19
C CYS A 411 19.72 -22.97 -20.35
N GLU A 412 18.91 -23.25 -21.36
CA GLU A 412 19.37 -23.74 -22.67
C GLU A 412 19.15 -22.66 -23.72
N SER A 413 20.20 -22.29 -24.43
CA SER A 413 20.10 -21.30 -25.50
C SER A 413 19.99 -22.04 -26.86
N ALA A 414 19.10 -21.56 -27.73
CA ALA A 414 19.03 -22.06 -29.07
C ALA A 414 20.28 -21.66 -29.87
N ASP A 415 20.79 -22.53 -30.72
CA ASP A 415 21.95 -22.25 -31.61
C ASP A 415 21.71 -21.01 -32.48
N SER A 416 20.45 -20.74 -32.83
CA SER A 416 20.07 -19.56 -33.60
C SER A 416 20.19 -18.23 -32.84
N GLY A 417 20.36 -18.24 -31.49
CA GLY A 417 20.32 -17.06 -30.64
C GLY A 417 18.96 -16.37 -30.56
N LEU A 418 17.89 -16.95 -31.12
CA LEU A 418 16.58 -16.33 -31.22
C LEU A 418 15.68 -16.56 -29.99
N TYR A 419 16.01 -17.50 -29.14
CA TYR A 419 15.29 -17.79 -27.89
C TYR A 419 16.17 -18.53 -26.91
N MET A 420 15.74 -18.52 -25.65
CA MET A 420 16.27 -19.37 -24.58
C MET A 420 15.15 -20.15 -23.92
N ILE A 421 15.49 -21.27 -23.30
CA ILE A 421 14.58 -22.08 -22.49
C ILE A 421 15.11 -22.10 -21.07
N LEU A 422 14.28 -21.64 -20.14
CA LEU A 422 14.57 -21.60 -18.72
C LEU A 422 13.91 -22.79 -18.04
N THR A 423 14.63 -23.49 -17.19
CA THR A 423 14.07 -24.46 -16.24
C THR A 423 14.04 -23.87 -14.85
N ILE A 424 12.85 -23.62 -14.33
CA ILE A 424 12.62 -22.97 -13.04
C ILE A 424 11.97 -23.96 -12.08
N PRO A 425 12.70 -24.51 -11.11
CA PRO A 425 12.13 -25.29 -10.02
C PRO A 425 11.25 -24.43 -9.11
N ASP A 426 10.05 -24.93 -8.83
CA ASP A 426 9.11 -24.28 -7.94
C ASP A 426 8.54 -25.30 -6.96
N ASN A 427 8.89 -25.15 -5.67
CA ASN A 427 8.51 -26.10 -4.61
C ASN A 427 7.06 -25.93 -4.14
N VAL A 428 6.41 -24.82 -4.46
CA VAL A 428 4.99 -24.60 -4.15
C VAL A 428 4.12 -25.29 -5.19
N LEU A 429 4.53 -25.24 -6.45
CA LEU A 429 3.88 -25.99 -7.53
C LEU A 429 4.27 -27.49 -7.53
N ASP A 430 5.34 -27.86 -6.82
CA ASP A 430 5.98 -29.18 -6.89
C ASP A 430 6.31 -29.60 -8.33
N LYS A 431 6.83 -28.63 -9.11
CA LYS A 431 7.18 -28.81 -10.54
C LYS A 431 8.40 -27.99 -10.92
N ASN A 432 9.09 -28.47 -11.96
CA ASN A 432 9.96 -27.65 -12.78
C ASN A 432 9.13 -27.03 -13.89
N VAL A 433 9.12 -25.70 -13.95
CA VAL A 433 8.39 -24.96 -14.99
C VAL A 433 9.36 -24.65 -16.11
N ILE A 434 9.07 -25.18 -17.32
CA ILE A 434 9.90 -24.97 -18.52
C ILE A 434 9.33 -23.75 -19.25
N ILE A 435 10.12 -22.69 -19.32
CA ILE A 435 9.72 -21.40 -19.86
C ILE A 435 10.58 -21.05 -21.06
N ARG A 436 9.95 -20.72 -22.18
CA ARG A 436 10.63 -20.16 -23.34
C ARG A 436 10.58 -18.64 -23.29
N VAL A 437 11.72 -18.01 -23.63
CA VAL A 437 11.86 -16.56 -23.78
C VAL A 437 12.34 -16.25 -25.19
N ASP A 438 11.54 -15.58 -26.00
CA ASP A 438 11.89 -15.14 -27.33
C ASP A 438 12.77 -13.88 -27.28
N LEU A 439 13.87 -13.85 -28.03
CA LEU A 439 14.89 -12.80 -28.04
C LEU A 439 14.90 -11.94 -29.30
N LYS A 440 14.13 -12.33 -30.32
CA LYS A 440 14.06 -11.63 -31.62
C LYS A 440 13.71 -10.15 -31.46
N ASP A 441 12.76 -9.84 -30.59
CA ASP A 441 12.31 -8.50 -30.32
C ASP A 441 12.42 -8.20 -28.81
N LYS A 442 12.71 -6.96 -28.46
CA LYS A 442 12.68 -6.53 -27.05
C LYS A 442 11.24 -6.51 -26.53
N SER A 443 11.05 -7.11 -25.35
CA SER A 443 9.74 -7.20 -24.69
C SER A 443 9.15 -5.84 -24.36
N CYS A 444 7.84 -5.79 -24.10
CA CYS A 444 7.20 -4.56 -23.62
C CYS A 444 7.73 -4.14 -22.26
N LEU A 445 8.03 -5.09 -21.36
CA LEU A 445 8.63 -4.80 -20.06
C LEU A 445 10.07 -4.30 -20.17
N TYR A 446 10.88 -4.91 -21.06
CA TYR A 446 12.23 -4.41 -21.31
C TYR A 446 12.23 -2.93 -21.68
N LYS A 447 11.39 -2.55 -22.66
CA LYS A 447 11.30 -1.16 -23.13
C LYS A 447 10.84 -0.22 -22.03
N MET A 448 9.85 -0.63 -21.24
CA MET A 448 9.33 0.12 -20.11
C MET A 448 10.39 0.31 -19.01
N CYS A 449 10.98 -0.79 -18.54
CA CYS A 449 11.95 -0.73 -17.44
C CYS A 449 13.19 0.09 -17.84
N LYS A 450 13.69 -0.09 -19.06
CA LYS A 450 14.83 0.69 -19.59
C LYS A 450 14.51 2.17 -19.61
N GLN A 451 13.39 2.56 -20.24
CA GLN A 451 12.98 3.96 -20.36
C GLN A 451 12.92 4.64 -19.00
N PHE A 452 12.27 4.02 -18.01
CA PHE A 452 12.08 4.65 -16.71
C PHE A 452 13.33 4.63 -15.83
N LYS A 453 14.19 3.62 -15.95
CA LYS A 453 15.52 3.66 -15.32
C LYS A 453 16.34 4.83 -15.88
N GLU A 454 16.40 4.99 -17.20
CA GLU A 454 17.11 6.10 -17.86
C GLU A 454 16.53 7.48 -17.47
N MET A 455 15.21 7.63 -17.45
CA MET A 455 14.56 8.87 -17.01
C MET A 455 14.82 9.20 -15.53
N ARG A 456 15.04 8.19 -14.67
CA ARG A 456 15.26 8.36 -13.24
C ARG A 456 16.66 8.87 -12.89
N GLU A 457 17.68 8.49 -13.66
CA GLU A 457 19.08 8.79 -13.36
C GLU A 457 19.39 10.30 -13.20
N PRO A 458 18.89 11.22 -14.04
CA PRO A 458 19.07 12.65 -13.81
C PRO A 458 18.51 13.11 -12.46
N TYR A 459 17.31 12.67 -12.10
CA TYR A 459 16.66 13.07 -10.85
C TYR A 459 17.34 12.53 -9.60
N LYS A 460 18.00 11.35 -9.66
CA LYS A 460 18.83 10.86 -8.56
C LYS A 460 20.03 11.78 -8.27
N ARG A 461 20.58 12.40 -9.32
CA ARG A 461 21.75 13.30 -9.21
C ARG A 461 21.38 14.73 -8.85
N MET A 462 20.14 15.13 -9.13
CA MET A 462 19.62 16.46 -8.79
C MET A 462 19.18 16.45 -7.32
N GLY A 463 19.62 17.43 -6.54
CA GLY A 463 19.14 17.61 -5.18
C GLY A 463 17.74 18.24 -5.12
N GLY A 464 17.14 18.25 -3.93
CA GLY A 464 15.88 18.94 -3.66
C GLY A 464 14.65 18.03 -3.66
N HIS A 465 13.56 18.56 -3.09
CA HIS A 465 12.32 17.83 -2.85
C HIS A 465 11.62 17.40 -4.15
N GLU A 466 11.55 18.28 -5.14
CA GLU A 466 10.88 18.00 -6.41
C GLU A 466 11.58 16.88 -7.20
N ALA A 467 12.91 16.92 -7.31
CA ALA A 467 13.69 15.88 -7.97
C ALA A 467 13.54 14.54 -7.26
N LYS A 468 13.53 14.52 -5.93
CA LYS A 468 13.26 13.32 -5.12
C LYS A 468 11.87 12.77 -5.39
N SER A 469 10.84 13.61 -5.44
CA SER A 469 9.46 13.19 -5.76
C SER A 469 9.35 12.59 -7.15
N LYS A 470 9.96 13.20 -8.17
CA LYS A 470 10.01 12.68 -9.55
C LYS A 470 10.75 11.35 -9.63
N SER A 471 11.90 11.22 -8.97
CA SER A 471 12.68 9.98 -8.89
C SER A 471 11.87 8.86 -8.22
N ASN A 472 11.13 9.17 -7.14
CA ASN A 472 10.27 8.21 -6.46
C ASN A 472 9.09 7.78 -7.34
N GLY A 473 8.45 8.71 -8.04
CA GLY A 473 7.40 8.39 -9.00
C GLY A 473 7.86 7.40 -10.06
N LEU A 474 9.02 7.64 -10.67
CA LEU A 474 9.61 6.72 -11.65
C LEU A 474 9.98 5.36 -11.03
N LYS A 475 10.44 5.32 -9.77
CA LYS A 475 10.69 4.06 -9.05
C LYS A 475 9.40 3.26 -8.86
N ILE A 476 8.30 3.90 -8.49
CA ILE A 476 6.99 3.26 -8.37
C ILE A 476 6.58 2.67 -9.72
N MET A 477 6.68 3.45 -10.82
CA MET A 477 6.32 3.00 -12.16
C MET A 477 7.09 1.74 -12.58
N VAL A 478 8.37 1.65 -12.21
CA VAL A 478 9.19 0.46 -12.50
C VAL A 478 8.80 -0.72 -11.62
N ASN A 479 8.48 -0.51 -10.34
CA ASN A 479 8.25 -1.60 -9.39
C ASN A 479 6.85 -2.23 -9.49
N THR A 480 5.87 -1.53 -10.06
CA THR A 480 4.48 -2.05 -10.18
C THR A 480 4.34 -3.21 -11.18
N PHE A 481 5.30 -3.39 -12.11
CA PHE A 481 5.15 -4.35 -13.21
C PHE A 481 5.10 -5.81 -12.73
N TYR A 482 5.84 -6.18 -11.68
CA TYR A 482 5.85 -7.55 -11.16
C TYR A 482 4.45 -7.93 -10.66
N GLY A 483 3.88 -7.16 -9.74
CA GLY A 483 2.53 -7.40 -9.21
C GLY A 483 1.45 -7.38 -10.30
N ALA A 484 1.60 -6.54 -11.32
CA ALA A 484 0.66 -6.50 -12.44
C ALA A 484 0.75 -7.76 -13.33
N ASN A 485 1.94 -8.34 -13.53
CA ASN A 485 2.09 -9.56 -14.32
C ASN A 485 1.63 -10.82 -13.56
N THR A 486 1.72 -10.82 -12.24
CA THR A 486 1.27 -11.93 -11.40
C THR A 486 -0.21 -11.82 -10.99
N ASN A 487 -0.86 -10.70 -11.25
CA ASN A 487 -2.25 -10.48 -10.91
C ASN A 487 -3.18 -11.16 -11.95
N PRO A 488 -4.05 -12.12 -11.53
CA PRO A 488 -4.93 -12.84 -12.45
C PRO A 488 -6.01 -11.97 -13.10
N TYR A 489 -6.24 -10.76 -12.60
CA TYR A 489 -7.20 -9.81 -13.15
C TYR A 489 -6.61 -8.83 -14.18
N MET A 490 -5.32 -8.94 -14.46
CA MET A 490 -4.63 -8.07 -15.43
C MET A 490 -4.70 -8.63 -16.84
N SER A 491 -5.28 -7.86 -17.77
CA SER A 491 -5.44 -8.27 -19.17
C SER A 491 -4.12 -8.43 -19.93
N TYR A 492 -3.10 -7.65 -19.56
CA TYR A 492 -1.83 -7.57 -20.28
C TYR A 492 -0.66 -8.23 -19.55
N GLY A 493 -0.90 -8.83 -18.38
CA GLY A 493 0.11 -9.55 -17.63
C GLY A 493 0.22 -11.03 -18.05
N ASP A 494 1.26 -11.70 -17.59
CA ASP A 494 1.42 -13.16 -17.73
C ASP A 494 2.20 -13.73 -16.54
N ILE A 495 1.63 -14.73 -15.89
CA ILE A 495 2.22 -15.37 -14.71
C ILE A 495 3.57 -16.04 -14.99
N ALA A 496 3.81 -16.45 -16.25
CA ALA A 496 5.10 -17.00 -16.68
C ALA A 496 6.25 -16.01 -16.41
N VAL A 497 5.98 -14.70 -16.58
CA VAL A 497 6.94 -13.64 -16.29
C VAL A 497 7.26 -13.60 -14.79
N GLY A 498 6.23 -13.69 -13.94
CA GLY A 498 6.39 -13.69 -12.48
C GLY A 498 7.19 -14.89 -11.99
N LEU A 499 6.89 -16.10 -12.49
CA LEU A 499 7.60 -17.34 -12.20
C LEU A 499 9.08 -17.25 -12.59
N ALA A 500 9.37 -16.77 -13.81
CA ALA A 500 10.75 -16.60 -14.27
C ALA A 500 11.51 -15.61 -13.37
N ILE A 501 10.91 -14.45 -13.07
CA ILE A 501 11.54 -13.41 -12.25
C ILE A 501 11.85 -13.94 -10.85
N THR A 502 10.90 -14.56 -10.15
CA THR A 502 11.13 -15.02 -8.77
C THR A 502 12.10 -16.20 -8.72
N GLY A 503 12.04 -17.12 -9.69
CA GLY A 503 12.99 -18.23 -9.78
C GLY A 503 14.44 -17.77 -9.97
N ILE A 504 14.64 -16.82 -10.87
CA ILE A 504 15.97 -16.24 -11.12
C ILE A 504 16.42 -15.36 -9.94
N ALA A 505 15.51 -14.61 -9.32
CA ALA A 505 15.80 -13.82 -8.13
C ALA A 505 16.28 -14.69 -6.96
N ARG A 506 15.63 -15.87 -6.74
CA ARG A 506 16.10 -16.84 -5.73
C ARG A 506 17.51 -17.36 -6.05
N TRP A 507 17.76 -17.68 -7.31
CA TRP A 507 19.09 -18.12 -7.74
C TRP A 507 20.15 -17.03 -7.54
N LEU A 508 19.86 -15.77 -7.93
CA LEU A 508 20.77 -14.64 -7.76
C LEU A 508 21.11 -14.36 -6.30
N ILE A 509 20.08 -14.31 -5.42
CA ILE A 509 20.31 -13.96 -4.01
C ILE A 509 21.08 -15.08 -3.27
N LEU A 510 20.80 -16.33 -3.57
CA LEU A 510 21.56 -17.47 -3.05
C LEU A 510 22.96 -17.53 -3.65
N GLY A 511 23.12 -17.17 -4.90
CA GLY A 511 24.40 -17.01 -5.58
C GLY A 511 25.25 -15.92 -4.91
N ALA A 512 24.68 -14.74 -4.64
CA ALA A 512 25.33 -13.65 -3.92
C ALA A 512 25.81 -14.11 -2.53
N LYS A 513 24.96 -14.82 -1.78
CA LYS A 513 25.36 -15.43 -0.50
C LYS A 513 26.58 -16.32 -0.65
N ASN A 514 26.54 -17.28 -1.59
CA ASN A 514 27.62 -18.25 -1.76
C ASN A 514 28.94 -17.58 -2.21
N ILE A 515 28.84 -16.56 -3.07
CA ILE A 515 29.99 -15.75 -3.52
C ILE A 515 30.62 -15.02 -2.30
N VAL A 516 29.80 -14.38 -1.46
CA VAL A 516 30.27 -13.70 -0.26
C VAL A 516 30.91 -14.69 0.71
N GLN A 517 30.25 -15.81 1.01
CA GLN A 517 30.77 -16.82 1.94
C GLN A 517 32.09 -17.44 1.46
N LYS A 518 32.23 -17.66 0.17
CA LYS A 518 33.49 -18.22 -0.40
C LYS A 518 34.70 -17.29 -0.16
N ARG A 519 34.52 -15.97 -0.19
CA ARG A 519 35.63 -15.00 -0.01
C ARG A 519 35.83 -14.59 1.44
N TYR A 520 34.73 -14.39 2.19
CA TYR A 520 34.75 -13.76 3.51
C TYR A 520 34.48 -14.75 4.66
N GLY A 521 34.16 -16.02 4.35
CA GLY A 521 33.87 -17.07 5.33
C GLY A 521 32.39 -17.36 5.50
N ASP A 522 32.07 -18.55 6.03
CA ASP A 522 30.69 -19.05 6.14
C ASP A 522 29.81 -18.16 7.03
N ASP A 523 30.39 -17.55 8.05
CA ASP A 523 29.69 -16.67 9.01
C ASP A 523 29.52 -15.22 8.51
N ALA A 524 30.00 -14.88 7.31
CA ALA A 524 29.97 -13.53 6.77
C ALA A 524 28.55 -13.05 6.50
N VAL A 525 27.64 -13.96 6.13
CA VAL A 525 26.24 -13.65 5.79
C VAL A 525 25.35 -13.83 7.03
N VAL A 526 24.67 -12.77 7.42
CA VAL A 526 23.79 -12.74 8.58
C VAL A 526 22.34 -13.05 8.20
N TYR A 527 21.83 -12.38 7.18
CA TYR A 527 20.43 -12.43 6.82
C TYR A 527 20.20 -12.15 5.33
N ILE A 528 19.25 -12.84 4.74
CA ILE A 528 18.77 -12.59 3.39
C ILE A 528 17.30 -12.19 3.44
N HIS A 529 16.94 -11.15 2.69
CA HIS A 529 15.56 -10.73 2.51
C HIS A 529 15.31 -10.26 1.08
N THR A 530 14.66 -11.09 0.29
CA THR A 530 14.21 -10.82 -1.09
C THR A 530 15.33 -10.41 -2.04
N ASP A 531 15.85 -9.20 -1.94
CA ASP A 531 16.83 -8.55 -2.80
C ASP A 531 18.08 -8.06 -2.07
N GLY A 532 18.15 -8.29 -0.75
CA GLY A 532 19.24 -7.84 0.08
C GLY A 532 19.94 -8.96 0.85
N VAL A 533 21.28 -8.89 0.94
CA VAL A 533 22.13 -9.74 1.74
C VAL A 533 22.78 -8.88 2.84
N ASN A 534 22.42 -9.15 4.09
CA ASN A 534 23.09 -8.52 5.23
C ASN A 534 24.34 -9.30 5.62
N THR A 535 25.45 -8.59 5.85
CA THR A 535 26.75 -9.15 6.17
C THR A 535 27.33 -8.49 7.43
N ASN A 536 28.18 -9.22 8.15
CA ASN A 536 28.92 -8.71 9.32
C ASN A 536 30.31 -8.20 8.97
N CYS A 537 30.64 -8.12 7.70
CA CYS A 537 31.91 -7.61 7.19
C CYS A 537 31.67 -6.72 5.96
N ASP A 538 32.60 -5.81 5.71
CA ASP A 538 32.56 -4.91 4.55
C ASP A 538 32.80 -5.69 3.25
N ILE A 539 31.87 -5.55 2.31
CA ILE A 539 31.92 -6.22 1.00
C ILE A 539 32.40 -5.25 -0.07
N ASP A 540 33.37 -5.69 -0.84
CA ASP A 540 33.81 -5.01 -2.05
C ASP A 540 32.72 -5.06 -3.13
N VAL A 541 32.08 -3.91 -3.36
CA VAL A 541 30.91 -3.81 -4.25
C VAL A 541 31.28 -4.02 -5.72
N GLU A 542 32.46 -3.58 -6.15
CA GLU A 542 32.89 -3.76 -7.54
C GLU A 542 33.13 -5.26 -7.81
N TRP A 543 33.87 -5.89 -6.91
CA TRP A 543 34.11 -7.33 -7.03
C TRP A 543 32.84 -8.18 -7.06
N ILE A 544 31.88 -7.95 -6.12
CA ILE A 544 30.66 -8.77 -6.10
C ILE A 544 29.79 -8.54 -7.32
N ASN A 545 29.77 -7.31 -7.87
CA ASN A 545 29.08 -7.00 -9.12
C ASN A 545 29.68 -7.79 -10.30
N ASP A 546 31.01 -7.88 -10.38
CA ASP A 546 31.69 -8.63 -11.44
C ASP A 546 31.42 -10.15 -11.31
N GLU A 547 31.50 -10.70 -10.10
CA GLU A 547 31.18 -12.12 -9.86
C GLU A 547 29.71 -12.46 -10.22
N LEU A 548 28.74 -11.60 -9.86
CA LEU A 548 27.33 -11.79 -10.20
C LEU A 548 27.09 -11.74 -11.71
N ARG A 549 27.73 -10.79 -12.40
CA ARG A 549 27.63 -10.68 -13.88
C ARG A 549 28.27 -11.88 -14.56
N ASN A 550 29.41 -12.34 -14.08
CA ASN A 550 30.07 -13.54 -14.58
C ASN A 550 29.20 -14.80 -14.39
N ALA A 551 28.57 -14.94 -13.22
CA ALA A 551 27.63 -16.03 -12.95
C ALA A 551 26.40 -15.95 -13.87
N MET A 552 25.84 -14.75 -14.06
CA MET A 552 24.73 -14.52 -15.02
C MET A 552 25.12 -14.92 -16.44
N THR A 553 26.25 -14.45 -16.95
CA THR A 553 26.70 -14.73 -18.31
C THR A 553 27.01 -16.22 -18.50
N SER A 554 27.57 -16.88 -17.48
CA SER A 554 27.87 -18.32 -17.53
C SER A 554 26.61 -19.18 -17.66
N LEU A 555 25.56 -18.86 -16.86
CA LEU A 555 24.33 -19.66 -16.88
C LEU A 555 23.36 -19.22 -17.99
N PHE A 556 23.33 -17.91 -18.29
CA PHE A 556 22.46 -17.30 -19.30
C PHE A 556 23.30 -16.58 -20.37
N PRO A 557 23.90 -17.31 -21.32
CA PRO A 557 24.86 -16.74 -22.27
C PRO A 557 24.32 -15.61 -23.17
N LEU A 558 22.98 -15.57 -23.36
CA LEU A 558 22.29 -14.54 -24.14
C LEU A 558 21.71 -13.41 -23.29
N SER A 559 22.07 -13.32 -22.01
CA SER A 559 21.61 -12.27 -21.11
C SER A 559 22.38 -10.94 -21.31
N GLU A 560 21.71 -9.84 -21.03
CA GLU A 560 22.34 -8.51 -20.83
C GLU A 560 22.70 -8.37 -19.34
N SER A 561 23.77 -9.03 -18.90
CA SER A 561 24.17 -9.15 -17.49
C SER A 561 24.55 -7.80 -16.85
N GLU A 562 24.85 -6.77 -17.65
CA GLU A 562 25.13 -5.40 -17.20
C GLU A 562 23.97 -4.76 -16.42
N TRP A 563 22.76 -5.25 -16.59
CA TRP A 563 21.60 -4.79 -15.80
C TRP A 563 21.60 -5.31 -14.35
N ILE A 564 22.39 -6.33 -14.06
CA ILE A 564 22.49 -6.88 -12.70
C ILE A 564 23.58 -6.12 -11.95
N SER A 565 23.15 -5.45 -10.87
CA SER A 565 24.06 -4.71 -9.99
C SER A 565 23.52 -4.66 -8.57
N VAL A 566 24.43 -4.54 -7.63
CA VAL A 566 24.14 -4.30 -6.21
C VAL A 566 24.77 -2.99 -5.76
N ASP A 567 24.09 -2.34 -4.82
CA ASP A 567 24.58 -1.21 -4.04
C ASP A 567 24.85 -1.66 -2.60
N LYS A 568 25.56 -0.87 -1.82
CA LYS A 568 25.87 -1.17 -0.42
C LYS A 568 25.36 -0.08 0.51
N ASP A 569 24.60 -0.49 1.52
CA ASP A 569 24.24 0.33 2.67
C ASP A 569 25.09 -0.10 3.88
N GLU A 570 25.43 0.86 4.72
CA GLU A 570 26.22 0.67 5.93
C GLU A 570 25.44 1.05 7.17
N PHE A 571 25.53 0.21 8.21
CA PHE A 571 24.92 0.41 9.52
C PHE A 571 25.97 0.23 10.61
N LYS A 572 25.83 0.94 11.73
CA LYS A 572 26.75 0.79 12.87
C LYS A 572 26.65 -0.59 13.50
N GLU A 573 25.43 -1.01 13.75
CA GLU A 573 25.10 -2.25 14.47
C GLU A 573 23.79 -2.82 14.00
N GLY A 574 23.62 -4.13 14.21
CA GLY A 574 22.36 -4.81 13.91
C GLY A 574 22.05 -5.89 14.94
N PHE A 575 20.77 -6.13 15.20
CA PHE A 575 20.31 -7.22 16.03
C PHE A 575 19.14 -7.95 15.35
N TRP A 576 19.33 -9.24 15.06
CA TRP A 576 18.33 -10.11 14.43
C TRP A 576 17.71 -11.03 15.48
N ILE A 577 16.41 -10.81 15.73
CA ILE A 577 15.61 -11.61 16.67
C ILE A 577 15.14 -12.90 16.02
N ALA A 578 14.62 -12.80 14.79
CA ALA A 578 14.08 -13.90 14.01
C ALA A 578 13.94 -13.47 12.54
N ILE A 579 13.58 -14.39 11.66
CA ILE A 579 13.22 -14.08 10.26
C ILE A 579 12.18 -12.96 10.25
N GLY A 580 12.49 -11.88 9.53
CA GLY A 580 11.62 -10.71 9.41
C GLY A 580 11.50 -9.83 10.67
N ASN A 581 12.28 -10.07 11.73
CA ASN A 581 12.30 -9.27 12.95
C ASN A 581 13.73 -8.87 13.32
N TYR A 582 14.09 -7.61 13.08
CA TYR A 582 15.43 -7.09 13.35
C TYR A 582 15.43 -5.57 13.62
N VAL A 583 16.50 -5.10 14.21
CA VAL A 583 16.81 -3.68 14.43
C VAL A 583 18.18 -3.37 13.87
N LEU A 584 18.30 -2.26 13.13
CA LEU A 584 19.58 -1.72 12.66
C LEU A 584 19.76 -0.32 13.22
N ARG A 585 20.98 0.01 13.67
CA ARG A 585 21.38 1.37 14.02
C ARG A 585 22.07 2.00 12.82
N ASN A 586 21.45 3.05 12.27
CA ASN A 586 21.97 3.81 11.15
C ASN A 586 23.22 4.61 11.55
N LEU A 587 23.97 5.12 10.57
CA LEU A 587 25.16 5.93 10.83
C LEU A 587 24.88 7.24 11.61
N ASP A 588 23.66 7.77 11.50
CA ASP A 588 23.17 8.94 12.23
C ASP A 588 22.61 8.62 13.63
N ASN A 589 22.76 7.39 14.10
CA ASN A 589 22.23 6.82 15.34
C ASN A 589 20.71 6.59 15.37
N SER A 590 19.97 6.91 14.31
CA SER A 590 18.57 6.53 14.22
C SER A 590 18.41 5.01 14.11
N LEU A 591 17.22 4.49 14.51
CA LEU A 591 16.94 3.06 14.50
C LEU A 591 15.97 2.70 13.38
N THR A 592 16.35 1.75 12.55
CA THR A 592 15.47 1.07 11.62
C THR A 592 14.96 -0.22 12.26
N LYS A 593 13.65 -0.29 12.56
CA LYS A 593 12.98 -1.44 13.19
C LYS A 593 12.12 -2.16 12.17
N HIS A 594 12.33 -3.46 12.00
CA HIS A 594 11.56 -4.28 11.06
C HIS A 594 10.92 -5.48 11.76
N GLY A 595 9.65 -5.74 11.44
CA GLY A 595 8.93 -6.94 11.88
C GLY A 595 7.82 -6.69 12.90
N SER A 596 7.03 -7.74 13.13
CA SER A 596 5.82 -7.71 13.98
C SER A 596 6.11 -7.47 15.46
N THR A 597 7.33 -7.77 15.92
CA THR A 597 7.76 -7.50 17.31
C THR A 597 7.68 -6.00 17.63
N PHE A 598 7.91 -5.13 16.64
CA PHE A 598 7.96 -3.67 16.79
C PHE A 598 6.68 -2.95 16.36
N LYS A 599 5.72 -3.62 15.71
CA LYS A 599 4.63 -3.00 14.94
C LYS A 599 3.22 -3.21 15.51
N SER A 600 3.05 -3.83 16.67
CA SER A 600 1.72 -4.16 17.17
C SER A 600 1.03 -2.95 17.84
N ARG A 601 -0.07 -2.49 17.24
CA ARG A 601 -0.95 -1.45 17.82
C ARG A 601 -1.70 -1.88 19.08
N SER A 602 -1.85 -3.19 19.30
CA SER A 602 -2.57 -3.75 20.44
C SER A 602 -1.69 -3.95 21.67
N ARG A 603 -0.44 -3.51 21.63
CA ARG A 603 0.50 -3.68 22.76
C ARG A 603 0.44 -2.46 23.68
N SER A 604 0.54 -2.73 24.98
CA SER A 604 0.62 -1.70 26.02
C SER A 604 1.87 -0.83 25.89
N GLN A 605 1.80 0.39 26.42
CA GLN A 605 2.99 1.26 26.52
C GLN A 605 4.10 0.62 27.38
N PHE A 606 3.74 -0.16 28.39
CA PHE A 606 4.66 -0.99 29.17
C PHE A 606 5.52 -1.87 28.24
N TYR A 607 4.90 -2.62 27.33
CA TYR A 607 5.64 -3.43 26.36
C TYR A 607 6.59 -2.59 25.52
N VAL A 608 6.15 -1.44 25.04
CA VAL A 608 6.95 -0.54 24.20
C VAL A 608 8.12 0.05 24.98
N LYS A 609 7.90 0.47 26.22
CA LYS A 609 8.95 1.01 27.11
C LYS A 609 10.02 -0.05 27.39
N VAL A 610 9.62 -1.26 27.77
CA VAL A 610 10.56 -2.38 28.04
C VAL A 610 11.31 -2.75 26.75
N LEU A 611 10.62 -2.85 25.63
CA LEU A 611 11.23 -3.19 24.34
C LEU A 611 12.29 -2.15 23.92
N ASN A 612 11.99 -0.86 24.05
CA ASN A 612 12.95 0.20 23.69
C ASN A 612 14.18 0.18 24.64
N LYS A 613 13.96 0.05 25.95
CA LYS A 613 15.06 -0.11 26.92
C LYS A 613 15.96 -1.32 26.55
N LEU A 614 15.37 -2.46 26.17
CA LEU A 614 16.11 -3.65 25.76
C LEU A 614 16.88 -3.45 24.46
N ILE A 615 16.31 -2.77 23.47
CA ILE A 615 16.97 -2.44 22.21
C ILE A 615 18.23 -1.60 22.51
N ASP A 616 18.07 -0.50 23.24
CA ASP A 616 19.15 0.43 23.53
C ASP A 616 20.25 -0.29 24.34
N ALA A 617 19.88 -0.99 25.43
CA ALA A 617 20.84 -1.71 26.26
C ALA A 617 21.57 -2.84 25.50
N ARG A 618 20.89 -3.51 24.54
CA ARG A 618 21.49 -4.58 23.74
C ARG A 618 22.46 -4.03 22.71
N LEU A 619 22.11 -2.94 22.03
CA LEU A 619 22.95 -2.27 21.06
C LEU A 619 24.17 -1.59 21.75
N ASP A 620 23.97 -0.97 22.92
CA ASP A 620 25.03 -0.30 23.67
C ASP A 620 25.85 -1.26 24.54
N ASN A 621 25.51 -2.54 24.57
CA ASN A 621 26.12 -3.56 25.41
C ASN A 621 26.13 -3.20 26.91
N THR A 622 25.05 -2.59 27.40
CA THR A 622 24.87 -2.11 28.77
C THR A 622 23.99 -3.02 29.63
N VAL A 623 23.60 -4.18 29.12
CA VAL A 623 22.82 -5.18 29.87
C VAL A 623 23.64 -5.68 31.06
N ASN A 624 23.19 -5.37 32.28
CA ASN A 624 23.77 -5.79 33.53
C ASN A 624 22.66 -6.07 34.57
N GLN A 625 23.05 -6.46 35.77
CA GLN A 625 22.11 -6.83 36.83
C GLN A 625 21.23 -5.66 37.27
N ASP A 626 21.74 -4.43 37.27
CA ASP A 626 20.96 -3.25 37.66
C ASP A 626 19.94 -2.85 36.58
N PHE A 627 20.32 -2.96 35.30
CA PHE A 627 19.38 -2.83 34.20
C PHE A 627 18.23 -3.86 34.28
N ILE A 628 18.54 -5.11 34.60
CA ILE A 628 17.54 -6.16 34.75
C ILE A 628 16.60 -5.88 35.94
N LYS A 629 17.15 -5.40 37.06
CA LYS A 629 16.34 -4.98 38.21
C LYS A 629 15.39 -3.82 37.83
N ASP A 630 15.91 -2.84 37.06
CA ASP A 630 15.12 -1.69 36.60
C ASP A 630 13.91 -2.11 35.74
N ILE A 631 14.10 -2.97 34.74
CA ILE A 631 13.00 -3.41 33.87
C ILE A 631 11.96 -4.30 34.57
N TYR A 632 12.35 -4.99 35.66
CA TYR A 632 11.45 -5.79 36.49
C TYR A 632 10.86 -5.01 37.68
N ASN A 633 11.24 -3.76 37.88
CA ASN A 633 10.64 -2.91 38.90
C ASN A 633 9.36 -2.27 38.40
N PHE A 634 8.22 -2.84 38.76
CA PHE A 634 6.90 -2.38 38.30
C PHE A 634 6.50 -1.01 38.88
N GLU A 635 7.16 -0.53 39.94
CA GLU A 635 6.98 0.83 40.48
C GLU A 635 7.47 1.92 39.50
N ASN A 636 8.29 1.56 38.51
CA ASN A 636 8.77 2.47 37.45
C ASN A 636 7.72 2.72 36.33
N TYR A 637 6.54 2.13 36.44
CA TYR A 637 5.48 2.22 35.44
C TYR A 637 4.18 2.73 36.05
N GLU A 638 3.44 3.49 35.28
CA GLU A 638 2.12 3.97 35.64
C GLU A 638 1.02 2.99 35.23
N VAL A 639 -0.17 3.09 35.83
CA VAL A 639 -1.31 2.20 35.49
C VAL A 639 -1.60 2.22 34.00
N ASP A 640 -1.60 3.41 33.39
CA ASP A 640 -1.88 3.60 31.96
C ASP A 640 -0.86 2.96 31.04
N ASP A 641 0.35 2.70 31.51
CA ASP A 641 1.34 1.95 30.74
C ASP A 641 0.88 0.52 30.42
N PHE A 642 -0.01 -0.05 31.25
CA PHE A 642 -0.51 -1.41 31.08
C PHE A 642 -1.75 -1.51 30.20
N LEU A 643 -2.31 -0.37 29.78
CA LEU A 643 -3.49 -0.30 28.91
C LEU A 643 -3.19 -0.96 27.56
N GLN A 644 -4.07 -1.83 27.14
CA GLN A 644 -4.03 -2.54 25.86
C GLN A 644 -5.27 -2.23 25.05
N SER A 645 -5.23 -2.44 23.75
CA SER A 645 -6.41 -2.29 22.90
C SER A 645 -6.72 -3.51 22.07
N ARG A 646 -8.01 -3.75 21.83
CA ARG A 646 -8.47 -4.84 20.95
C ARG A 646 -9.69 -4.40 20.17
N THR A 647 -9.68 -4.65 18.85
CA THR A 647 -10.80 -4.30 17.95
C THR A 647 -11.61 -5.51 17.58
N MET A 648 -12.93 -5.39 17.60
CA MET A 648 -13.87 -6.42 17.20
C MET A 648 -14.00 -6.44 15.66
N ASN A 649 -13.62 -7.53 15.03
CA ASN A 649 -13.55 -7.67 13.57
C ASN A 649 -14.72 -8.44 12.95
N GLN A 650 -15.56 -9.08 13.76
CA GLN A 650 -16.73 -9.86 13.34
C GLN A 650 -17.80 -9.81 14.43
N ASN A 651 -19.03 -10.21 14.15
CA ASN A 651 -20.08 -10.22 15.18
C ASN A 651 -19.72 -11.18 16.34
N ILE A 652 -20.20 -10.88 17.54
CA ILE A 652 -19.92 -11.68 18.74
C ILE A 652 -20.27 -13.16 18.54
N GLY A 653 -21.39 -13.45 17.86
CA GLY A 653 -21.83 -14.83 17.58
C GLY A 653 -20.98 -15.57 16.54
N ASP A 654 -20.11 -14.90 15.81
CA ASP A 654 -19.25 -15.50 14.78
C ASP A 654 -17.87 -15.93 15.35
N TYR A 655 -17.58 -15.58 16.62
CA TYR A 655 -16.35 -16.04 17.28
C TYR A 655 -16.47 -17.51 17.69
N LYS A 656 -15.50 -18.32 17.30
CA LYS A 656 -15.47 -19.77 17.57
C LYS A 656 -15.36 -20.14 19.05
N ASN A 657 -14.88 -19.20 19.88
CA ASN A 657 -14.63 -19.40 21.30
C ASN A 657 -15.31 -18.29 22.10
N GLU A 658 -16.28 -18.66 22.94
CA GLU A 658 -16.95 -17.74 23.86
C GLU A 658 -16.01 -17.11 24.89
N ASN A 659 -14.87 -17.75 25.16
CA ASN A 659 -13.80 -17.22 26.01
C ASN A 659 -12.80 -16.36 25.26
N ASP A 660 -13.04 -16.02 23.97
CA ASP A 660 -12.20 -15.07 23.24
C ASP A 660 -12.18 -13.73 23.96
N LEU A 661 -11.01 -13.13 24.03
CA LEU A 661 -10.79 -11.85 24.69
C LEU A 661 -11.76 -10.78 24.19
N VAL A 662 -11.98 -10.73 22.86
CA VAL A 662 -12.89 -9.75 22.25
C VAL A 662 -14.34 -9.98 22.74
N VAL A 663 -14.76 -11.24 22.85
CA VAL A 663 -16.11 -11.59 23.34
C VAL A 663 -16.28 -11.18 24.80
N GLN A 664 -15.27 -11.42 25.66
CA GLN A 664 -15.30 -11.00 27.05
C GLN A 664 -15.40 -9.48 27.19
N LEU A 665 -14.57 -8.73 26.44
CA LEU A 665 -14.58 -7.26 26.45
C LEU A 665 -15.90 -6.68 25.92
N ALA A 666 -16.38 -7.22 24.81
CA ALA A 666 -17.65 -6.84 24.22
C ALA A 666 -18.84 -7.10 25.16
N THR A 667 -18.81 -8.21 25.92
CA THR A 667 -19.84 -8.53 26.90
C THR A 667 -19.81 -7.55 28.08
N LYS A 668 -18.61 -7.22 28.61
CA LYS A 668 -18.46 -6.24 29.67
C LYS A 668 -18.91 -4.85 29.22
N ALA A 669 -18.45 -4.39 28.06
CA ALA A 669 -18.85 -3.11 27.49
C ALA A 669 -20.37 -2.99 27.31
N LYS A 670 -21.05 -4.06 26.87
CA LYS A 670 -22.52 -4.11 26.83
C LYS A 670 -23.17 -4.01 28.20
N ALA A 671 -22.60 -4.68 29.20
CA ALA A 671 -23.11 -4.63 30.57
C ALA A 671 -22.99 -3.23 31.17
N GLU A 672 -22.01 -2.46 30.75
CA GLU A 672 -21.82 -1.04 31.10
C GLU A 672 -22.66 -0.07 30.24
N GLY A 673 -23.52 -0.61 29.35
CA GLY A 673 -24.40 0.21 28.50
C GLY A 673 -23.75 0.72 27.21
N GLN A 674 -22.51 0.30 26.89
CA GLN A 674 -21.84 0.72 25.66
C GLN A 674 -22.45 0.03 24.42
N LYS A 675 -22.57 0.74 23.31
CA LYS A 675 -22.98 0.16 22.03
C LYS A 675 -21.83 -0.59 21.39
N VAL A 676 -21.95 -1.90 21.27
CA VAL A 676 -20.92 -2.77 20.69
C VAL A 676 -21.30 -3.23 19.29
N LYS A 677 -20.45 -2.92 18.30
CA LYS A 677 -20.61 -3.28 16.90
C LYS A 677 -19.27 -3.73 16.29
N ILE A 678 -19.29 -4.30 15.09
CA ILE A 678 -18.06 -4.58 14.34
C ILE A 678 -17.29 -3.26 14.15
N GLY A 679 -15.99 -3.27 14.44
CA GLY A 679 -15.13 -2.09 14.44
C GLY A 679 -14.98 -1.43 15.81
N SER A 680 -15.79 -1.78 16.83
CA SER A 680 -15.59 -1.29 18.19
C SER A 680 -14.20 -1.68 18.70
N SER A 681 -13.47 -0.71 19.24
CA SER A 681 -12.17 -0.91 19.87
C SER A 681 -12.34 -0.82 21.38
N PHE A 682 -11.89 -1.82 22.09
CA PHE A 682 -11.92 -1.88 23.54
C PHE A 682 -10.52 -1.58 24.07
N TYR A 683 -10.43 -0.66 25.01
CA TYR A 683 -9.26 -0.43 25.82
C TYR A 683 -9.42 -1.16 27.15
N TYR A 684 -8.40 -1.90 27.56
CA TYR A 684 -8.54 -2.81 28.68
C TYR A 684 -7.23 -3.08 29.40
N TYR A 685 -7.34 -3.47 30.66
CA TYR A 685 -6.24 -3.97 31.47
C TYR A 685 -6.35 -5.48 31.66
N LYS A 686 -5.21 -6.14 31.75
CA LYS A 686 -5.09 -7.47 32.34
C LYS A 686 -4.94 -7.33 33.84
N THR A 687 -5.92 -7.82 34.60
CA THR A 687 -5.99 -7.73 36.05
C THR A 687 -5.91 -9.11 36.69
N ASN A 688 -5.68 -9.11 38.01
CA ASN A 688 -5.68 -10.34 38.80
C ASN A 688 -7.02 -11.08 38.73
N GLY A 689 -8.14 -10.38 38.45
CA GLY A 689 -9.49 -10.94 38.27
C GLY A 689 -9.85 -11.29 36.82
N GLY A 690 -8.94 -11.07 35.86
CA GLY A 690 -9.19 -11.33 34.44
C GLY A 690 -8.92 -10.13 33.55
N VAL A 691 -9.94 -9.61 32.85
CA VAL A 691 -9.83 -8.40 32.03
C VAL A 691 -10.81 -7.35 32.50
N GLU A 692 -10.38 -6.10 32.60
CA GLU A 692 -11.22 -4.96 32.95
C GLU A 692 -11.12 -3.87 31.87
N LEU A 693 -12.23 -3.16 31.65
CA LEU A 693 -12.25 -2.05 30.70
C LEU A 693 -11.51 -0.83 31.30
N GLU A 694 -11.08 0.05 30.42
CA GLU A 694 -10.52 1.36 30.79
C GLU A 694 -11.49 2.12 31.70
N GLY A 695 -10.95 2.80 32.75
CA GLY A 695 -11.74 3.48 33.77
C GLY A 695 -12.17 2.62 34.97
N ASN A 696 -11.96 1.29 34.93
CA ASN A 696 -12.30 0.39 36.04
C ASN A 696 -11.07 -0.05 36.87
N VAL A 697 -9.89 0.51 36.59
CA VAL A 697 -8.62 0.17 37.24
C VAL A 697 -7.88 1.45 37.60
N ASP A 698 -7.76 1.69 38.91
CA ASP A 698 -7.12 2.90 39.43
C ASP A 698 -5.76 2.63 40.11
N SER A 699 -5.42 1.37 40.30
CA SER A 699 -4.20 0.97 41.04
C SER A 699 -3.39 -0.08 40.29
N ILE A 700 -2.07 0.05 40.38
CA ILE A 700 -1.13 -0.95 39.86
C ILE A 700 -1.29 -2.31 40.60
N ASP A 701 -1.82 -2.30 41.82
CA ASP A 701 -2.09 -3.51 42.60
C ASP A 701 -3.17 -4.41 41.97
N ASP A 702 -4.05 -3.84 41.13
CA ASP A 702 -5.08 -4.58 40.42
C ASP A 702 -4.54 -5.25 39.15
N ILE A 703 -3.42 -4.78 38.62
CA ILE A 703 -2.81 -5.28 37.39
C ILE A 703 -2.25 -6.69 37.60
N ASP A 704 -2.43 -7.56 36.62
CA ASP A 704 -1.80 -8.88 36.59
C ASP A 704 -0.28 -8.75 36.32
N ILE A 705 0.45 -8.44 37.39
CA ILE A 705 1.90 -8.31 37.37
C ILE A 705 2.57 -9.57 36.81
N LYS A 706 2.00 -10.75 37.09
CA LYS A 706 2.55 -12.03 36.63
C LYS A 706 2.46 -12.16 35.11
N TYR A 707 1.37 -11.68 34.51
CA TYR A 707 1.21 -11.62 33.04
C TYR A 707 2.29 -10.70 32.42
N HIS A 708 2.48 -9.50 32.98
CA HIS A 708 3.44 -8.54 32.48
C HIS A 708 4.90 -8.94 32.74
N TRP A 709 5.15 -9.62 33.85
CA TRP A 709 6.44 -10.26 34.12
C TRP A 709 6.79 -11.30 33.04
N ASN A 710 5.82 -12.11 32.60
CA ASN A 710 6.02 -13.04 31.49
C ASN A 710 6.31 -12.33 30.16
N ILE A 711 5.78 -11.13 29.93
CA ILE A 711 6.13 -10.31 28.78
C ILE A 711 7.62 -9.94 28.79
N ILE A 712 8.15 -9.48 29.93
CA ILE A 712 9.60 -9.17 30.08
C ILE A 712 10.41 -10.44 29.79
N SER A 713 10.06 -11.55 30.42
CA SER A 713 10.77 -12.83 30.24
C SER A 713 10.79 -13.29 28.77
N ASN A 714 9.67 -13.17 28.06
CA ASN A 714 9.58 -13.47 26.64
C ASN A 714 10.41 -12.51 25.76
N LEU A 715 10.49 -11.24 26.14
CA LEU A 715 11.35 -10.27 25.44
C LEU A 715 12.82 -10.60 25.69
N LEU A 716 13.23 -10.87 26.93
CA LEU A 716 14.60 -11.28 27.24
C LEU A 716 15.01 -12.52 26.46
N GLN A 717 14.13 -13.51 26.33
CA GLN A 717 14.37 -14.69 25.50
C GLN A 717 14.58 -14.32 24.02
N LYS A 718 13.74 -13.45 23.48
CA LYS A 718 13.88 -12.99 22.08
C LYS A 718 15.17 -12.22 21.83
N PHE A 719 15.68 -11.52 22.85
CA PHE A 719 16.93 -10.75 22.77
C PHE A 719 18.18 -11.55 23.15
N ASP A 720 18.07 -12.88 23.25
CA ASP A 720 19.16 -13.78 23.65
C ASP A 720 19.76 -13.40 25.01
N LEU A 721 18.91 -13.12 25.97
CA LEU A 721 19.22 -12.71 27.34
C LEU A 721 18.60 -13.68 28.37
N THR A 722 18.49 -14.97 28.00
CA THR A 722 17.84 -15.99 28.84
C THR A 722 18.48 -16.19 30.21
N GLN A 723 19.79 -15.97 30.34
CA GLN A 723 20.53 -16.01 31.61
C GLN A 723 20.04 -14.95 32.61
N TRP A 724 19.39 -13.88 32.14
CA TRP A 724 18.89 -12.79 32.94
C TRP A 724 17.39 -12.93 33.31
N ILE A 725 16.74 -13.98 32.87
CA ILE A 725 15.32 -14.22 33.21
C ILE A 725 15.21 -14.54 34.71
N ASN A 726 14.48 -13.67 35.39
CA ASN A 726 14.20 -13.91 36.81
C ASN A 726 13.23 -15.11 36.93
N LYS A 727 13.59 -16.16 37.66
CA LYS A 727 12.83 -17.40 37.74
C LYS A 727 11.63 -17.32 38.68
N LYS A 728 11.54 -16.30 39.50
CA LYS A 728 10.42 -16.09 40.43
C LYS A 728 9.72 -14.78 40.12
N PRO A 729 8.43 -14.79 39.78
CA PRO A 729 7.66 -13.56 39.67
C PRO A 729 7.67 -12.84 41.03
N PRO A 730 7.54 -11.50 41.02
CA PRO A 730 7.41 -10.75 42.27
C PRO A 730 6.18 -11.22 43.04
N ILE A 731 6.28 -11.22 44.38
CA ILE A 731 5.14 -11.50 45.24
C ILE A 731 4.14 -10.35 45.09
N THR A 732 2.96 -10.67 44.60
CA THR A 732 1.89 -9.66 44.40
C THR A 732 1.31 -9.21 45.75
N ALA A 733 0.64 -8.05 45.77
CA ALA A 733 -0.08 -7.59 46.94
C ALA A 733 -1.16 -8.61 47.41
N LEU A 734 -1.73 -9.36 46.45
CA LEU A 734 -2.66 -10.44 46.73
C LEU A 734 -1.99 -11.63 47.42
N ASP A 735 -0.76 -12.01 46.97
CA ASP A 735 0.03 -13.06 47.60
C ASP A 735 0.43 -12.67 49.02
N ARG A 736 0.78 -11.41 49.26
CA ARG A 736 1.09 -10.90 50.61
C ARG A 736 -0.15 -10.92 51.51
N LYS A 737 -1.35 -10.55 51.01
CA LYS A 737 -2.61 -10.67 51.76
C LYS A 737 -2.97 -12.11 52.05
N GLN A 738 -2.75 -13.05 51.11
CA GLN A 738 -2.98 -14.48 51.36
C GLN A 738 -1.98 -15.09 52.35
N GLN A 739 -0.70 -14.69 52.27
CA GLN A 739 0.29 -15.10 53.26
C GLN A 739 -0.02 -14.57 54.66
N SER A 740 -0.44 -13.29 54.76
CA SER A 740 -0.83 -12.73 56.06
C SER A 740 -2.11 -13.34 56.61
N LEU A 741 -3.03 -13.79 55.77
CA LEU A 741 -4.24 -14.54 56.19
C LEU A 741 -3.90 -15.97 56.63
N LEU A 742 -2.89 -16.63 56.03
CA LEU A 742 -2.41 -17.94 56.43
C LEU A 742 -1.54 -17.91 57.72
N GLU A 743 -0.96 -16.77 58.06
CA GLU A 743 -0.26 -16.56 59.34
C GLU A 743 -1.21 -16.22 60.51
N PHE A 744 -2.51 -15.91 60.17
CA PHE A 744 -3.60 -15.70 61.17
C PHE A 744 -4.48 -16.91 61.40
N VAL A 745 -4.29 -18.03 60.67
CA VAL A 745 -4.96 -19.32 60.84
C VAL A 745 -3.98 -20.33 61.43
#